data_2ba000d85a28f2bce3254353ea2fbf85
#
_entry.id   2ba000d85a28f2bce3254353ea2fbf85
#
_cell.length_a   1.000
_cell.length_b   1.000
_cell.length_c   1.000
_cell.angle_alpha   90.00
_cell.angle_beta   90.00
_cell.angle_gamma   90.00
#
_symmetry.space_group_name_H-M   'P 1'
#
loop_
_entity.id
_entity.type
_entity.pdbx_description
1 polymer ?
#
loop_
_entity_poly.entity_id
_entity_poly.type
_entity_poly.pdbx_seq_one_letter_code
_entity_poly.pdbx_strand_id
1 'polypeptide(L)'
;MPENTNRERDLVLSPNEYCLISDQTKGHIVVYVGPYKTSLANTDQPVIFNDRNKRFERVTLEQAISVFATAPEGWYLVLKNPAKDSLQPPHFGSNSLPELKIGHKVNMPGPVNFALWPGQMVRVIQGHYLHLNQYLVVRVYDEDAARENWKKAVVKPQAGTAEETVKKADGVPELTMGKQLIIKGTEVSFYIPPTGVEVVRDADGNYLREAVTLERLEYCILLDEDGNKRFIQGPAVVFPSPTETFIEKNGTCKFKAIELNEISGIYIKVIAPYSENGVEHKVGEELFVTGKDQMIYFPRPEHAIIKYGERELHYSVAIPAGEGRYVLNRLTGKISLMRGPSMFLPDPRVEVIVRRFLEPKQVALMFPGNQEALDYNTRLKSIAKATGRDEFLTESDLKRKLAAAPAPAMAAREASAEGFAGDDFTRSSSFTQPRTITLDTKYEGAVSIDVWTGYAVLVVGRTGERKVIVGPQTVLLEYDQTLEAMELSTGTPKTDLKTIKTAFLRCMHNKVSDLIEAETSDLCRVHIKLSYRVNFEGDPEKWFNVENYVKFLTDHMRSLIRGAVKQYKIEDFYANNIKVVRDSILGVSTPEGKRPGRKFDENGMRIYDLEILDVRIGDETIENLLVQAQHSVVKQNLAVSSEKRNLEYVQQSERIKQQIAEMKSLTAKQELELQTEEVKASLMLSLAKLESEVQSQRKALEADRKSTRLNSSHTDIS
;
A
#
# COMPACT_ATOMS: atom_id res chain seq x y z
N MET A 1 89.07 22.46 -40.99
CA MET A 1 88.26 23.72 -41.03
C MET A 1 87.86 24.02 -39.60
N PRO A 2 88.22 25.16 -39.03
CA PRO A 2 87.78 25.48 -37.68
C PRO A 2 86.26 25.76 -37.70
N GLU A 3 85.51 24.98 -36.94
CA GLU A 3 84.10 25.20 -36.69
C GLU A 3 83.91 26.59 -36.11
N ASN A 4 82.96 27.28 -36.67
CA ASN A 4 82.60 28.67 -36.39
C ASN A 4 81.98 28.82 -35.01
N THR A 5 82.76 28.75 -33.94
CA THR A 5 82.38 28.89 -32.54
C THR A 5 81.84 30.29 -32.19
N ASN A 6 81.88 31.26 -33.11
CA ASN A 6 81.39 32.61 -32.92
C ASN A 6 79.89 32.77 -33.11
N ARG A 7 79.16 31.82 -33.75
CA ARG A 7 77.72 31.92 -33.94
C ARG A 7 76.89 31.45 -32.74
N GLU A 8 77.45 30.65 -31.88
CA GLU A 8 76.76 30.16 -30.66
C GLU A 8 76.62 31.23 -29.59
N ARG A 9 77.15 32.41 -29.72
CA ARG A 9 77.08 33.52 -28.78
C ARG A 9 76.31 34.73 -29.26
N ASP A 10 75.78 34.71 -30.43
CA ASP A 10 75.00 35.81 -30.98
C ASP A 10 73.54 35.62 -30.53
N LEU A 11 73.09 36.42 -29.55
CA LEU A 11 71.73 36.49 -29.14
C LEU A 11 70.94 37.32 -30.15
N VAL A 12 69.99 36.67 -30.84
CA VAL A 12 69.02 37.29 -31.72
C VAL A 12 67.63 36.98 -31.19
N LEU A 13 66.92 37.99 -30.74
CA LEU A 13 65.56 37.87 -30.24
C LEU A 13 64.58 38.48 -31.24
N SER A 14 63.61 37.71 -31.65
CA SER A 14 62.48 38.16 -32.48
C SER A 14 61.50 38.99 -31.65
N PRO A 15 60.52 39.69 -32.26
CA PRO A 15 59.45 40.31 -31.54
C PRO A 15 58.69 39.26 -30.65
N ASN A 16 58.37 39.65 -29.43
CA ASN A 16 57.71 38.81 -28.42
C ASN A 16 58.59 37.67 -27.85
N GLU A 17 59.90 37.77 -27.96
CA GLU A 17 60.85 36.87 -27.31
C GLU A 17 61.68 37.61 -26.27
N TYR A 18 62.10 36.91 -25.23
CA TYR A 18 63.03 37.41 -24.23
C TYR A 18 63.99 36.29 -23.77
N CYS A 19 65.11 36.69 -23.23
CA CYS A 19 66.13 35.76 -22.75
C CYS A 19 66.72 36.25 -21.42
N LEU A 20 66.91 35.31 -20.48
CA LEU A 20 67.59 35.57 -19.23
C LEU A 20 69.05 35.17 -19.32
N ILE A 21 69.98 36.12 -19.09
CA ILE A 21 71.38 35.91 -19.11
C ILE A 21 71.97 36.22 -17.74
N SER A 22 72.73 35.27 -17.20
CA SER A 22 73.49 35.44 -15.95
C SER A 22 74.86 36.04 -16.31
N ASP A 23 75.10 37.29 -15.92
CA ASP A 23 76.40 37.95 -16.00
C ASP A 23 77.24 37.49 -14.79
N GLN A 24 78.19 36.62 -15.03
CA GLN A 24 79.09 36.08 -13.99
C GLN A 24 80.05 37.10 -13.43
N THR A 25 80.33 38.20 -14.15
CA THR A 25 81.22 39.25 -13.70
C THR A 25 80.57 40.13 -12.66
N LYS A 26 79.32 40.44 -12.84
CA LYS A 26 78.52 41.30 -11.96
C LYS A 26 77.64 40.50 -10.92
N GLY A 27 77.51 39.19 -11.16
CA GLY A 27 76.78 38.32 -10.27
C GLY A 27 75.27 38.53 -10.31
N HIS A 28 74.71 39.12 -11.37
CA HIS A 28 73.28 39.36 -11.52
C HIS A 28 72.74 38.83 -12.84
N ILE A 29 71.44 38.73 -12.98
CA ILE A 29 70.77 38.22 -14.18
C ILE A 29 70.20 39.39 -14.97
N VAL A 30 70.54 39.51 -16.25
CA VAL A 30 70.00 40.53 -17.14
C VAL A 30 68.94 39.97 -18.02
N VAL A 31 67.88 40.74 -18.26
CA VAL A 31 66.76 40.40 -19.15
C VAL A 31 67.04 41.13 -20.49
N TYR A 32 67.13 40.37 -21.56
CA TYR A 32 67.13 40.89 -22.93
C TYR A 32 65.73 40.68 -23.52
N VAL A 33 65.17 41.72 -24.08
CA VAL A 33 63.83 41.70 -24.67
C VAL A 33 63.87 42.09 -26.12
N GLY A 34 63.28 41.26 -27.00
CA GLY A 34 63.22 41.49 -28.44
C GLY A 34 62.20 42.51 -28.91
N PRO A 35 62.37 43.09 -30.10
CA PRO A 35 63.40 42.72 -31.08
C PRO A 35 64.77 43.30 -30.68
N TYR A 36 65.73 42.43 -30.51
CA TYR A 36 67.07 42.86 -30.09
C TYR A 36 68.18 41.89 -30.61
N LYS A 37 69.32 42.44 -30.97
CA LYS A 37 70.53 41.65 -31.39
C LYS A 37 71.71 42.10 -30.60
N THR A 38 72.42 41.15 -30.00
CA THR A 38 73.67 41.43 -29.29
C THR A 38 74.58 40.18 -29.31
N SER A 39 75.85 40.37 -29.07
CA SER A 39 76.79 39.29 -28.88
C SER A 39 77.14 39.16 -27.41
N LEU A 40 77.00 37.94 -26.87
CA LEU A 40 77.21 37.66 -25.45
C LEU A 40 78.72 37.56 -25.12
N ALA A 41 79.15 38.14 -23.97
CA ALA A 41 80.49 38.01 -23.45
C ALA A 41 80.77 36.55 -22.99
N ASN A 42 82.06 36.22 -22.86
CA ASN A 42 82.47 34.88 -22.40
C ASN A 42 82.04 34.55 -20.97
N THR A 43 81.66 35.55 -20.21
CA THR A 43 81.15 35.46 -18.83
C THR A 43 79.62 35.40 -18.73
N ASP A 44 78.95 35.55 -19.86
CA ASP A 44 77.51 35.55 -19.95
C ASP A 44 76.97 34.11 -20.16
N GLN A 45 76.10 33.66 -19.28
CA GLN A 45 75.53 32.34 -19.36
C GLN A 45 74.01 32.39 -19.47
N PRO A 46 73.45 31.73 -20.51
CA PRO A 46 71.96 31.61 -20.60
C PRO A 46 71.38 30.80 -19.43
N VAL A 47 70.32 31.31 -18.87
CA VAL A 47 69.68 30.67 -17.75
C VAL A 47 68.13 30.71 -17.90
N ILE A 48 67.46 29.70 -17.32
CA ILE A 48 66.01 29.68 -17.20
C ILE A 48 65.64 29.64 -15.69
N PHE A 49 64.59 30.32 -15.28
CA PHE A 49 64.07 30.23 -13.95
C PHE A 49 63.19 28.97 -13.81
N ASN A 50 63.60 28.03 -12.97
CA ASN A 50 62.86 26.83 -12.73
C ASN A 50 61.82 27.10 -11.60
N ASP A 51 60.52 27.08 -11.96
CA ASP A 51 59.41 27.34 -11.03
C ASP A 51 59.32 26.34 -9.90
N ARG A 52 59.79 25.10 -10.07
CA ARG A 52 59.71 24.04 -9.04
C ARG A 52 60.77 24.25 -7.97
N ASN A 53 62.01 24.46 -8.41
CA ASN A 53 63.15 24.56 -7.52
C ASN A 53 63.42 26.00 -7.03
N LYS A 54 62.72 27.00 -7.65
CA LYS A 54 62.90 28.44 -7.41
C LYS A 54 64.36 28.89 -7.61
N ARG A 55 65.02 28.26 -8.54
CA ARG A 55 66.44 28.52 -8.89
C ARG A 55 66.64 28.76 -10.39
N PHE A 56 67.70 29.47 -10.75
CA PHE A 56 68.13 29.62 -12.12
C PHE A 56 68.98 28.45 -12.49
N GLU A 57 68.62 27.79 -13.58
CA GLU A 57 69.34 26.65 -14.15
C GLU A 57 70.05 27.07 -15.47
N ARG A 58 71.24 26.61 -15.68
CA ARG A 58 72.02 26.88 -16.90
C ARG A 58 71.45 26.01 -18.02
N VAL A 59 71.26 26.65 -19.18
CA VAL A 59 70.70 25.99 -20.35
C VAL A 59 71.42 26.47 -21.62
N THR A 60 71.17 25.86 -22.75
CA THR A 60 71.65 26.35 -24.05
C THR A 60 70.94 27.66 -24.41
N LEU A 61 71.60 28.46 -25.30
CA LEU A 61 71.02 29.75 -25.71
C LEU A 61 69.60 29.59 -26.31
N GLU A 62 69.45 28.57 -27.14
CA GLU A 62 68.12 28.27 -27.74
C GLU A 62 67.08 27.94 -26.74
N GLN A 63 67.43 27.21 -25.70
CA GLN A 63 66.51 26.86 -24.62
C GLN A 63 66.21 28.03 -23.66
N ALA A 64 67.11 29.00 -23.60
CA ALA A 64 66.94 30.21 -22.78
C ALA A 64 65.99 31.24 -23.39
N ILE A 65 65.77 31.18 -24.69
CA ILE A 65 64.84 32.07 -25.40
C ILE A 65 63.43 31.64 -25.06
N SER A 66 62.65 32.53 -24.39
CA SER A 66 61.32 32.34 -23.99
C SER A 66 60.38 33.31 -24.70
N VAL A 67 59.15 32.91 -24.93
CA VAL A 67 58.09 33.77 -25.50
C VAL A 67 57.48 34.63 -24.41
N PHE A 68 56.95 35.80 -24.77
CA PHE A 68 56.24 36.68 -23.84
C PHE A 68 55.06 35.96 -23.18
N ALA A 69 54.80 36.34 -21.93
CA ALA A 69 53.59 35.97 -21.25
C ALA A 69 52.42 36.69 -21.94
N THR A 70 51.57 35.89 -22.62
CA THR A 70 50.49 36.42 -23.43
C THR A 70 49.13 35.94 -22.88
N ALA A 71 48.22 36.90 -22.60
CA ALA A 71 46.83 36.60 -22.39
C ALA A 71 45.99 37.30 -23.46
N PRO A 72 45.29 36.56 -24.33
CA PRO A 72 44.38 37.16 -25.30
C PRO A 72 43.13 37.76 -24.62
N GLU A 73 42.30 38.40 -25.39
CA GLU A 73 41.02 38.89 -24.88
C GLU A 73 40.17 37.75 -24.27
N GLY A 74 39.56 37.99 -23.11
CA GLY A 74 38.84 37.00 -22.38
C GLY A 74 39.67 36.04 -21.51
N TRP A 75 41.01 36.24 -21.48
CA TRP A 75 41.94 35.54 -20.61
C TRP A 75 42.55 36.52 -19.59
N TYR A 76 43.22 36.01 -18.58
CA TYR A 76 43.98 36.83 -17.65
C TYR A 76 45.26 36.15 -17.19
N LEU A 77 46.20 36.99 -16.78
CA LEU A 77 47.47 36.56 -16.20
C LEU A 77 47.41 36.70 -14.68
N VAL A 78 47.91 35.69 -13.97
CA VAL A 78 48.26 35.81 -12.56
C VAL A 78 49.78 35.93 -12.48
N LEU A 79 50.25 37.17 -12.31
CA LEU A 79 51.66 37.47 -12.18
C LEU A 79 52.07 37.41 -10.72
N LYS A 80 53.03 36.54 -10.39
CA LYS A 80 53.65 36.48 -9.06
C LYS A 80 54.95 37.26 -9.05
N ASN A 81 55.24 37.88 -7.91
CA ASN A 81 56.43 38.73 -7.70
C ASN A 81 56.46 39.94 -8.69
N PRO A 82 55.45 40.81 -8.74
CA PRO A 82 55.49 41.98 -9.62
C PRO A 82 56.60 42.90 -9.24
N ALA A 83 57.06 43.75 -10.17
CA ALA A 83 58.08 44.78 -9.88
C ALA A 83 57.52 45.83 -8.90
N LYS A 84 58.38 46.37 -8.02
CA LYS A 84 57.99 47.38 -7.00
C LYS A 84 57.57 48.70 -7.61
N ASP A 85 58.28 49.08 -8.66
CA ASP A 85 58.08 50.34 -9.36
C ASP A 85 57.35 50.12 -10.69
N SER A 86 56.99 51.17 -11.39
CA SER A 86 56.32 51.16 -12.70
C SER A 86 57.16 50.63 -13.88
N LEU A 87 58.21 49.89 -13.57
CA LEU A 87 59.14 49.23 -14.55
C LEU A 87 58.60 47.90 -15.12
N GLN A 88 57.41 47.50 -14.75
CA GLN A 88 56.73 46.36 -15.33
C GLN A 88 55.95 46.79 -16.58
N PRO A 89 56.12 46.09 -17.68
CA PRO A 89 57.03 45.01 -18.04
C PRO A 89 58.44 45.52 -18.36
N PRO A 90 59.51 44.66 -18.53
CA PRO A 90 60.79 45.07 -18.96
C PRO A 90 60.68 45.67 -20.38
N HIS A 91 61.53 46.68 -20.64
CA HIS A 91 61.61 47.37 -21.95
C HIS A 91 62.39 46.58 -22.97
N PHE A 92 62.27 46.94 -24.24
CA PHE A 92 63.06 46.34 -25.30
C PHE A 92 64.53 46.59 -25.08
N GLY A 93 65.38 45.59 -25.40
CA GLY A 93 66.81 45.60 -25.20
C GLY A 93 67.25 45.04 -23.84
N SER A 94 68.39 45.52 -23.34
CA SER A 94 68.92 45.10 -22.04
C SER A 94 68.35 45.89 -20.90
N ASN A 95 67.91 45.20 -19.82
CA ASN A 95 67.28 45.82 -18.72
C ASN A 95 68.06 45.61 -17.41
N SER A 96 68.09 46.64 -16.57
CA SER A 96 68.54 46.53 -15.19
C SER A 96 67.49 45.85 -14.28
N LEU A 97 67.97 45.15 -13.25
CA LEU A 97 67.08 44.42 -12.36
C LEU A 97 66.22 45.38 -11.57
N PRO A 98 64.93 45.22 -11.58
CA PRO A 98 63.96 45.91 -10.65
C PRO A 98 63.98 45.20 -9.31
N GLU A 99 63.50 45.90 -8.29
CA GLU A 99 63.16 45.30 -7.03
C GLU A 99 61.78 44.64 -7.15
N LEU A 100 61.66 43.35 -6.83
CA LEU A 100 60.43 42.61 -6.92
C LEU A 100 59.67 42.60 -5.56
N LYS A 101 58.37 42.70 -5.59
CA LYS A 101 57.50 42.44 -4.45
C LYS A 101 57.29 40.93 -4.30
N ILE A 102 58.22 40.28 -3.62
CA ILE A 102 58.20 38.82 -3.44
C ILE A 102 57.00 38.39 -2.62
N GLY A 103 56.30 37.35 -3.11
CA GLY A 103 55.08 36.80 -2.48
C GLY A 103 53.78 37.47 -2.91
N HIS A 104 53.81 38.66 -3.52
CA HIS A 104 52.61 39.31 -4.03
C HIS A 104 52.16 38.72 -5.38
N LYS A 105 50.90 38.78 -5.65
CA LYS A 105 50.25 38.39 -6.90
C LYS A 105 49.46 39.57 -7.49
N VAL A 106 49.46 39.70 -8.79
CA VAL A 106 48.65 40.70 -9.52
C VAL A 106 47.89 39.98 -10.62
N ASN A 107 46.60 40.21 -10.70
CA ASN A 107 45.75 39.69 -11.77
C ASN A 107 45.67 40.76 -12.89
N MET A 108 46.05 40.38 -14.09
CA MET A 108 46.07 41.29 -15.26
C MET A 108 45.12 40.75 -16.32
N PRO A 109 43.95 41.39 -16.57
CA PRO A 109 43.07 41.01 -17.65
C PRO A 109 43.71 41.24 -19.01
N GLY A 110 43.44 40.37 -19.98
CA GLY A 110 43.89 40.52 -21.37
C GLY A 110 43.06 41.58 -22.14
N PRO A 111 43.56 42.04 -23.29
CA PRO A 111 44.75 41.55 -23.97
C PRO A 111 46.04 42.13 -23.38
N VAL A 112 46.97 41.30 -23.01
CA VAL A 112 48.32 41.69 -22.51
C VAL A 112 49.37 40.78 -23.03
N ASN A 113 50.56 41.34 -23.33
CA ASN A 113 51.69 40.60 -23.87
C ASN A 113 53.02 41.31 -23.44
N PHE A 114 53.80 40.63 -22.61
CA PHE A 114 55.05 41.22 -22.09
C PHE A 114 56.06 40.16 -21.63
N ALA A 115 57.34 40.57 -21.58
CA ALA A 115 58.43 39.77 -21.05
C ALA A 115 58.38 39.73 -19.50
N LEU A 116 58.97 38.69 -18.90
CA LEU A 116 59.09 38.54 -17.45
C LEU A 116 60.41 38.98 -16.93
N TRP A 117 60.41 39.60 -15.74
CA TRP A 117 61.67 39.82 -14.99
C TRP A 117 62.17 38.50 -14.38
N PRO A 118 63.49 38.38 -14.14
CA PRO A 118 64.06 37.21 -13.49
C PRO A 118 63.43 36.99 -12.10
N GLY A 119 62.90 35.78 -11.86
CA GLY A 119 62.15 35.44 -10.59
C GLY A 119 60.71 35.75 -10.61
N GLN A 120 60.15 36.28 -11.69
CA GLN A 120 58.72 36.35 -11.88
C GLN A 120 58.19 35.03 -12.42
N MET A 121 56.95 34.71 -12.00
CA MET A 121 56.23 33.55 -12.51
C MET A 121 54.86 34.02 -13.00
N VAL A 122 54.39 33.42 -14.05
CA VAL A 122 53.10 33.76 -14.62
C VAL A 122 52.25 32.49 -14.80
N ARG A 123 50.97 32.65 -14.58
CA ARG A 123 49.98 31.64 -14.94
C ARG A 123 48.92 32.28 -15.80
N VAL A 124 48.72 31.76 -16.99
CA VAL A 124 47.65 32.19 -17.89
C VAL A 124 46.42 31.37 -17.62
N ILE A 125 45.31 32.03 -17.40
CA ILE A 125 44.02 31.39 -17.05
C ILE A 125 42.95 31.99 -17.97
N GLN A 126 42.10 31.12 -18.50
CA GLN A 126 40.93 31.56 -19.27
C GLN A 126 39.94 32.23 -18.33
N GLY A 127 39.32 33.32 -18.78
CA GLY A 127 38.22 33.93 -18.04
C GLY A 127 37.04 32.97 -17.90
N HIS A 128 36.34 33.09 -16.82
CA HIS A 128 35.29 32.15 -16.43
C HIS A 128 33.97 32.53 -17.04
N TYR A 129 33.45 31.68 -17.95
CA TYR A 129 32.08 31.82 -18.51
C TYR A 129 31.14 31.02 -17.67
N LEU A 130 30.06 31.63 -17.19
CA LEU A 130 29.06 31.01 -16.33
C LEU A 130 27.73 30.84 -17.06
N HIS A 131 27.17 29.64 -16.98
CA HIS A 131 25.79 29.41 -17.31
C HIS A 131 24.90 29.72 -16.09
N LEU A 132 23.59 29.87 -16.30
CA LEU A 132 22.60 30.22 -15.25
C LEU A 132 22.65 29.29 -14.03
N ASN A 133 23.00 28.02 -14.25
CA ASN A 133 23.08 26.99 -13.21
C ASN A 133 24.51 26.75 -12.70
N GLN A 134 25.45 27.65 -12.99
CA GLN A 134 26.84 27.54 -12.57
C GLN A 134 27.24 28.65 -11.61
N TYR A 135 28.26 28.41 -10.81
CA TYR A 135 28.82 29.39 -9.91
C TYR A 135 30.31 29.18 -9.72
N LEU A 136 30.97 30.26 -9.27
CA LEU A 136 32.37 30.27 -8.86
C LEU A 136 32.50 30.53 -7.37
N VAL A 137 33.46 29.92 -6.74
CA VAL A 137 33.89 30.30 -5.40
C VAL A 137 35.18 31.08 -5.52
N VAL A 138 35.18 32.31 -5.02
CA VAL A 138 36.34 33.17 -4.99
C VAL A 138 36.80 33.35 -3.56
N ARG A 139 38.11 33.44 -3.35
CA ARG A 139 38.75 33.63 -2.05
C ARG A 139 39.61 34.88 -2.03
N VAL A 140 39.47 35.67 -0.97
CA VAL A 140 40.35 36.83 -0.74
C VAL A 140 41.69 36.33 -0.22
N TYR A 141 42.76 36.60 -0.93
CA TYR A 141 44.12 36.25 -0.49
C TYR A 141 44.95 37.48 -0.03
N ASP A 142 44.51 38.69 -0.39
CA ASP A 142 45.09 39.95 0.04
C ASP A 142 43.97 40.99 0.22
N GLU A 143 43.74 41.39 1.46
CA GLU A 143 42.61 42.23 1.83
C GLU A 143 42.72 43.65 1.29
N ASP A 144 43.86 44.26 1.43
CA ASP A 144 44.14 45.62 0.95
C ASP A 144 44.06 45.70 -0.57
N ALA A 145 44.73 44.81 -1.24
CA ALA A 145 44.67 44.69 -2.70
C ALA A 145 43.26 44.38 -3.22
N ALA A 146 42.47 43.55 -2.49
CA ALA A 146 41.10 43.24 -2.88
C ALA A 146 40.18 44.46 -2.73
N ARG A 147 40.30 45.22 -1.67
CA ARG A 147 39.50 46.44 -1.43
C ARG A 147 39.81 47.51 -2.50
N GLU A 148 41.11 47.74 -2.84
CA GLU A 148 41.52 48.72 -3.80
C GLU A 148 41.09 48.34 -5.22
N ASN A 149 41.15 47.05 -5.56
CA ASN A 149 40.92 46.58 -6.93
C ASN A 149 39.54 45.93 -7.16
N TRP A 150 38.67 45.86 -6.16
CA TRP A 150 37.37 45.20 -6.29
C TRP A 150 36.56 45.70 -7.49
N LYS A 151 36.54 46.99 -7.72
CA LYS A 151 35.85 47.61 -8.88
C LYS A 151 36.54 47.38 -10.22
N LYS A 152 37.74 46.84 -10.24
CA LYS A 152 38.50 46.51 -11.47
C LYS A 152 38.24 45.09 -11.96
N ALA A 153 37.38 44.34 -11.26
CA ALA A 153 36.96 43.03 -11.75
C ALA A 153 36.28 43.18 -13.13
N VAL A 154 36.63 42.27 -14.06
CA VAL A 154 35.93 42.22 -15.35
C VAL A 154 34.70 41.37 -15.20
N VAL A 155 33.54 41.99 -15.21
CA VAL A 155 32.23 41.35 -15.01
C VAL A 155 31.34 41.70 -16.20
N LYS A 156 30.79 40.66 -16.89
CA LYS A 156 29.70 40.86 -17.85
C LYS A 156 28.41 40.35 -17.21
N PRO A 157 27.33 41.16 -17.14
CA PRO A 157 26.08 40.74 -16.60
C PRO A 157 25.44 39.63 -17.46
N GLN A 158 24.57 38.82 -16.86
CA GLN A 158 23.77 37.82 -17.58
C GLN A 158 22.74 38.53 -18.48
N ALA A 159 22.47 38.01 -19.67
CA ALA A 159 21.49 38.57 -20.59
C ALA A 159 20.08 38.65 -19.90
N GLY A 160 19.52 39.85 -19.84
CA GLY A 160 18.21 40.14 -19.18
C GLY A 160 18.32 40.77 -17.78
N THR A 161 19.51 40.87 -17.21
CA THR A 161 19.76 41.61 -15.97
C THR A 161 20.16 43.05 -16.35
N ALA A 162 19.45 44.04 -15.83
CA ALA A 162 19.83 45.42 -16.11
C ALA A 162 21.24 45.70 -15.60
N GLU A 163 22.09 46.32 -16.43
CA GLU A 163 23.48 46.67 -16.05
C GLU A 163 23.57 47.50 -14.77
N GLU A 164 22.47 48.17 -14.39
CA GLU A 164 22.37 48.95 -13.15
C GLU A 164 22.33 48.09 -11.89
N THR A 165 21.80 46.86 -11.94
CA THR A 165 21.70 46.02 -10.75
C THR A 165 23.03 45.39 -10.34
N VAL A 166 23.92 45.12 -11.28
CA VAL A 166 25.29 44.59 -11.01
C VAL A 166 26.25 45.68 -10.55
N LYS A 167 26.03 46.93 -10.97
CA LYS A 167 26.77 48.14 -10.52
C LYS A 167 26.26 48.80 -9.26
N LYS A 168 25.02 48.49 -8.84
CA LYS A 168 24.36 49.01 -7.62
C LYS A 168 24.42 48.12 -6.39
N ALA A 169 25.21 47.08 -6.37
CA ALA A 169 25.65 46.51 -5.10
C ALA A 169 26.57 47.56 -4.43
N ASP A 170 25.98 48.59 -3.91
CA ASP A 170 26.62 49.71 -3.17
C ASP A 170 27.21 49.28 -1.82
N GLY A 171 27.75 48.09 -1.72
CA GLY A 171 28.54 47.62 -0.62
C GLY A 171 29.65 46.75 -1.14
N VAL A 172 30.91 47.26 -1.02
CA VAL A 172 32.04 46.35 -1.09
C VAL A 172 31.75 45.29 -0.05
N PRO A 173 31.66 44.01 -0.46
CA PRO A 173 31.41 42.95 0.53
C PRO A 173 32.56 42.99 1.53
N GLU A 174 32.34 42.48 2.71
CA GLU A 174 33.40 42.38 3.69
C GLU A 174 34.51 41.51 3.17
N LEU A 175 35.63 42.15 2.77
CA LEU A 175 36.79 41.49 2.12
C LEU A 175 37.85 41.22 3.15
N THR A 176 37.62 40.33 4.07
CA THR A 176 38.62 39.87 5.04
C THR A 176 39.47 38.74 4.43
N MET A 177 40.74 38.67 4.84
CA MET A 177 41.65 37.62 4.35
C MET A 177 41.09 36.22 4.62
N GLY A 178 41.08 35.36 3.60
CA GLY A 178 40.56 34.00 3.68
C GLY A 178 39.07 33.87 3.41
N LYS A 179 38.29 34.96 3.44
CA LYS A 179 36.84 34.95 3.19
C LYS A 179 36.58 34.45 1.76
N GLN A 180 35.58 33.56 1.68
CA GLN A 180 35.12 33.05 0.40
C GLN A 180 33.79 33.72 0.01
N LEU A 181 33.64 34.02 -1.26
CA LEU A 181 32.45 34.61 -1.84
C LEU A 181 31.97 33.78 -3.04
N ILE A 182 30.69 33.84 -3.34
CA ILE A 182 30.10 33.12 -4.46
C ILE A 182 29.74 34.11 -5.57
N ILE A 183 30.18 33.84 -6.79
CA ILE A 183 29.76 34.53 -8.01
C ILE A 183 28.79 33.61 -8.75
N LYS A 184 27.54 34.04 -8.85
CA LYS A 184 26.45 33.22 -9.41
C LYS A 184 26.27 33.50 -10.90
N GLY A 185 26.07 32.43 -11.68
CA GLY A 185 25.78 32.54 -13.11
C GLY A 185 24.43 33.19 -13.42
N THR A 186 23.54 33.31 -12.43
CA THR A 186 22.29 34.08 -12.55
C THR A 186 22.53 35.58 -12.65
N GLU A 187 23.64 36.06 -12.09
CA GLU A 187 23.98 37.49 -12.04
C GLU A 187 25.03 37.84 -13.07
N VAL A 188 26.02 36.95 -13.27
CA VAL A 188 27.24 37.20 -14.06
C VAL A 188 27.43 36.10 -15.12
N SER A 189 27.60 36.48 -16.37
CA SER A 189 27.87 35.56 -17.49
C SER A 189 29.36 35.35 -17.74
N PHE A 190 30.21 36.30 -17.33
CA PHE A 190 31.64 36.23 -17.50
C PHE A 190 32.37 36.95 -16.35
N TYR A 191 33.40 36.31 -15.81
CA TYR A 191 34.12 36.82 -14.66
C TYR A 191 35.65 36.65 -14.79
N ILE A 192 36.39 37.75 -14.50
CA ILE A 192 37.82 37.72 -14.24
C ILE A 192 38.04 38.34 -12.85
N PRO A 193 38.72 37.64 -11.92
CA PRO A 193 38.95 38.13 -10.57
C PRO A 193 39.89 39.33 -10.54
N PRO A 194 39.62 40.34 -9.70
CA PRO A 194 40.57 41.47 -9.51
C PRO A 194 41.78 41.01 -8.67
N THR A 195 42.82 41.83 -8.65
CA THR A 195 43.98 41.60 -7.76
C THR A 195 43.52 41.57 -6.31
N GLY A 196 44.01 40.63 -5.52
CA GLY A 196 43.60 40.37 -4.15
C GLY A 196 42.60 39.22 -4.00
N VAL A 197 42.01 38.77 -5.12
CA VAL A 197 41.02 37.69 -5.17
C VAL A 197 41.45 36.60 -6.13
N GLU A 198 41.26 35.36 -5.73
CA GLU A 198 41.53 34.19 -6.61
C GLU A 198 40.32 33.29 -6.71
N VAL A 199 40.10 32.62 -7.84
CA VAL A 199 39.08 31.61 -8.01
C VAL A 199 39.55 30.29 -7.45
N VAL A 200 38.77 29.68 -6.57
CA VAL A 200 39.12 28.42 -5.88
C VAL A 200 38.69 27.25 -6.77
N ARG A 201 39.59 26.31 -7.00
CA ARG A 201 39.28 25.05 -7.65
C ARG A 201 38.51 24.11 -6.70
N ASP A 202 37.66 23.28 -7.23
CA ASP A 202 37.06 22.17 -6.51
C ASP A 202 38.05 21.00 -6.30
N ALA A 203 37.58 19.90 -5.74
CA ALA A 203 38.38 18.69 -5.52
C ALA A 203 38.82 18.04 -6.83
N ASP A 204 38.07 18.21 -7.91
CA ASP A 204 38.34 17.66 -9.23
C ASP A 204 39.23 18.59 -10.07
N GLY A 205 39.60 19.75 -9.55
CA GLY A 205 40.49 20.74 -10.20
C GLY A 205 39.76 21.72 -11.11
N ASN A 206 38.43 21.71 -11.17
CA ASN A 206 37.61 22.63 -11.96
C ASN A 206 37.41 23.95 -11.23
N TYR A 207 37.26 25.05 -11.99
CA TYR A 207 36.90 26.35 -11.43
C TYR A 207 35.37 26.53 -11.30
N LEU A 208 34.65 26.02 -12.32
CA LEU A 208 33.21 26.12 -12.40
C LEU A 208 32.55 25.00 -11.60
N ARG A 209 31.56 25.36 -10.79
CA ARG A 209 30.77 24.43 -10.04
C ARG A 209 29.29 24.51 -10.49
N GLU A 210 28.60 23.39 -10.43
CA GLU A 210 27.18 23.33 -10.83
C GLU A 210 26.27 23.54 -9.63
N ALA A 211 25.28 24.39 -9.81
CA ALA A 211 24.19 24.60 -8.87
C ALA A 211 23.16 23.49 -9.04
N VAL A 212 22.47 23.17 -7.97
CA VAL A 212 21.40 22.17 -7.99
C VAL A 212 20.09 22.85 -8.39
N THR A 213 19.53 22.47 -9.54
CA THR A 213 18.20 22.93 -9.97
C THR A 213 17.16 21.93 -9.48
N LEU A 214 16.23 22.41 -8.70
CA LEU A 214 15.14 21.62 -8.11
C LEU A 214 13.84 21.84 -8.86
N GLU A 215 13.12 20.78 -9.15
CA GLU A 215 11.76 20.80 -9.64
C GLU A 215 10.75 21.01 -8.49
N ARG A 216 9.47 21.17 -8.82
CA ARG A 216 8.42 21.51 -7.83
C ARG A 216 8.29 20.51 -6.67
N LEU A 217 8.54 19.23 -6.93
CA LEU A 217 8.41 18.16 -5.93
C LEU A 217 9.77 17.68 -5.40
N GLU A 218 10.84 18.41 -5.75
CA GLU A 218 12.19 18.10 -5.29
C GLU A 218 12.62 19.04 -4.17
N TYR A 219 13.54 18.57 -3.37
CA TYR A 219 14.23 19.35 -2.35
C TYR A 219 15.68 18.92 -2.26
N CYS A 220 16.52 19.76 -1.70
CA CYS A 220 17.88 19.43 -1.33
C CYS A 220 18.16 19.85 0.11
N ILE A 221 19.21 19.29 0.68
CA ILE A 221 19.65 19.58 2.03
C ILE A 221 21.08 20.09 1.98
N LEU A 222 21.31 21.25 2.54
CA LEU A 222 22.62 21.83 2.74
C LEU A 222 23.04 21.64 4.21
N LEU A 223 24.27 21.23 4.43
CA LEU A 223 24.90 21.06 5.73
C LEU A 223 26.00 22.12 5.86
N ASP A 224 25.94 22.94 6.88
CA ASP A 224 27.00 23.89 7.23
C ASP A 224 28.10 23.25 8.10
N GLU A 225 29.17 23.98 8.35
CA GLU A 225 30.30 23.54 9.18
C GLU A 225 29.92 23.36 10.65
N ASP A 226 28.85 24.01 11.13
CA ASP A 226 28.33 23.88 12.49
C ASP A 226 27.39 22.69 12.66
N GLY A 227 27.09 21.95 11.58
CA GLY A 227 26.20 20.80 11.58
C GLY A 227 24.71 21.12 11.42
N ASN A 228 24.38 22.39 11.17
CA ASN A 228 22.98 22.75 10.90
C ASN A 228 22.57 22.36 9.47
N LYS A 229 21.35 21.88 9.33
CA LYS A 229 20.79 21.51 8.05
C LYS A 229 19.81 22.56 7.53
N ARG A 230 19.96 22.95 6.31
CA ARG A 230 19.04 23.86 5.60
C ARG A 230 18.33 23.12 4.48
N PHE A 231 17.01 23.02 4.57
CA PHE A 231 16.17 22.35 3.58
C PHE A 231 15.64 23.38 2.59
N ILE A 232 15.86 23.13 1.31
CA ILE A 232 15.40 24.03 0.24
C ILE A 232 14.48 23.25 -0.68
N GLN A 233 13.27 23.78 -0.86
CA GLN A 233 12.24 23.19 -1.72
C GLN A 233 12.28 23.82 -3.11
N GLY A 234 11.98 23.02 -4.14
CA GLY A 234 11.78 23.51 -5.49
C GLY A 234 10.42 24.19 -5.72
N PRO A 235 10.26 24.95 -6.82
CA PRO A 235 11.24 25.12 -7.87
C PRO A 235 12.29 26.17 -7.50
N ALA A 236 13.57 25.84 -7.55
CA ALA A 236 14.67 26.74 -7.23
C ALA A 236 15.99 26.30 -7.87
N VAL A 237 16.87 27.26 -8.10
CA VAL A 237 18.29 26.97 -8.36
C VAL A 237 19.07 27.26 -7.09
N VAL A 238 19.68 26.25 -6.54
CA VAL A 238 20.33 26.31 -5.21
C VAL A 238 21.82 26.45 -5.36
N PHE A 239 22.34 27.54 -4.80
CA PHE A 239 23.77 27.81 -4.67
C PHE A 239 24.15 27.63 -3.20
N PRO A 240 25.05 26.68 -2.87
CA PRO A 240 25.49 26.51 -1.51
C PRO A 240 26.33 27.71 -1.06
N SER A 241 26.25 28.14 0.18
CA SER A 241 27.22 29.08 0.75
C SER A 241 28.63 28.47 0.74
N PRO A 242 29.70 29.25 0.81
CA PRO A 242 31.07 28.70 0.78
C PRO A 242 31.36 27.66 1.85
N THR A 243 30.65 27.74 2.99
CA THR A 243 30.73 26.83 4.15
C THR A 243 29.74 25.72 4.14
N GLU A 244 28.80 25.71 3.14
CA GLU A 244 27.77 24.69 3.01
C GLU A 244 28.17 23.65 1.99
N THR A 245 27.75 22.40 2.25
CA THR A 245 27.91 21.28 1.32
C THR A 245 26.56 20.61 1.10
N PHE A 246 26.29 20.11 -0.10
CA PHE A 246 25.11 19.29 -0.35
C PHE A 246 25.25 17.95 0.34
N ILE A 247 24.18 17.51 1.01
CA ILE A 247 24.09 16.13 1.48
C ILE A 247 23.77 15.25 0.28
N GLU A 248 24.63 14.26 0.05
CA GLU A 248 24.45 13.27 -1.00
C GLU A 248 24.00 11.93 -0.42
N LYS A 249 23.06 11.29 -1.08
CA LYS A 249 22.65 9.92 -0.79
C LYS A 249 22.53 9.16 -2.11
N ASN A 250 23.17 8.01 -2.19
CA ASN A 250 23.23 7.21 -3.43
C ASN A 250 23.75 7.98 -4.66
N GLY A 251 24.66 8.96 -4.46
CA GLY A 251 25.23 9.77 -5.53
C GLY A 251 24.30 10.85 -6.06
N THR A 252 23.20 11.15 -5.40
CA THR A 252 22.31 12.25 -5.74
C THR A 252 22.15 13.22 -4.57
N CYS A 253 22.10 14.53 -4.87
CA CYS A 253 21.82 15.59 -3.91
C CYS A 253 20.38 16.12 -4.01
N LYS A 254 19.57 15.55 -4.92
CA LYS A 254 18.16 15.87 -5.13
C LYS A 254 17.31 14.77 -4.55
N PHE A 255 16.34 15.15 -3.75
CA PHE A 255 15.41 14.23 -3.10
C PHE A 255 13.98 14.62 -3.45
N LYS A 256 13.10 13.64 -3.57
CA LYS A 256 11.67 13.90 -3.83
C LYS A 256 10.92 14.09 -2.53
N ALA A 257 9.94 15.01 -2.56
CA ALA A 257 8.97 15.14 -1.49
C ALA A 257 8.23 13.83 -1.27
N ILE A 258 7.81 13.58 -0.03
CA ILE A 258 7.04 12.39 0.32
C ILE A 258 5.59 12.62 -0.09
N GLU A 259 5.11 11.83 -1.04
CA GLU A 259 3.72 11.84 -1.44
C GLU A 259 2.89 11.02 -0.45
N LEU A 260 1.87 11.65 0.10
CA LEU A 260 0.87 11.04 0.97
C LEU A 260 -0.46 11.02 0.24
N ASN A 261 -1.21 9.97 0.46
CA ASN A 261 -2.58 9.85 -0.02
C ASN A 261 -3.54 9.65 1.17
N GLU A 262 -4.83 9.66 0.94
CA GLU A 262 -5.84 9.49 2.00
C GLU A 262 -5.68 8.22 2.83
N ILE A 263 -4.94 7.24 2.30
CA ILE A 263 -4.71 5.94 2.93
C ILE A 263 -3.30 5.78 3.51
N SER A 264 -2.49 6.84 3.53
CA SER A 264 -1.13 6.80 4.05
C SER A 264 -0.84 7.96 4.99
N GLY A 265 0.17 7.77 5.83
CA GLY A 265 0.64 8.79 6.75
C GLY A 265 2.10 8.58 7.12
N ILE A 266 2.73 9.62 7.64
CA ILE A 266 4.08 9.61 8.19
C ILE A 266 4.06 9.89 9.68
N TYR A 267 4.97 9.24 10.39
CA TYR A 267 5.16 9.41 11.81
C TYR A 267 6.43 10.21 12.07
N ILE A 268 6.30 11.36 12.74
CA ILE A 268 7.33 12.37 12.87
C ILE A 268 7.59 12.64 14.35
N LYS A 269 8.85 12.87 14.69
CA LYS A 269 9.26 13.37 16.00
C LYS A 269 9.83 14.78 15.84
N VAL A 270 9.39 15.69 16.67
CA VAL A 270 9.91 17.06 16.74
C VAL A 270 11.25 17.02 17.44
N ILE A 271 12.31 17.48 16.76
CA ILE A 271 13.70 17.52 17.29
C ILE A 271 14.16 18.92 17.66
N ALA A 272 13.51 19.96 17.14
CA ALA A 272 13.72 21.36 17.52
C ALA A 272 12.36 22.07 17.68
N PRO A 273 12.22 23.02 18.62
CA PRO A 273 10.95 23.69 18.85
C PRO A 273 10.63 24.62 17.67
N TYR A 274 9.38 24.62 17.22
CA TYR A 274 8.89 25.52 16.18
C TYR A 274 7.42 25.90 16.43
N SER A 275 6.97 26.97 15.78
CA SER A 275 5.57 27.37 15.81
C SER A 275 4.97 27.35 14.40
N GLU A 276 3.82 26.71 14.25
CA GLU A 276 3.09 26.63 13.00
C GLU A 276 1.60 26.92 13.24
N ASN A 277 1.02 27.79 12.45
CA ASN A 277 -0.40 28.19 12.55
C ASN A 277 -0.84 28.61 13.97
N GLY A 278 0.08 29.18 14.78
CA GLY A 278 -0.21 29.60 16.14
C GLY A 278 -0.13 28.48 17.20
N VAL A 279 0.27 27.27 16.79
CA VAL A 279 0.53 26.14 17.71
C VAL A 279 2.04 26.01 17.92
N GLU A 280 2.47 26.00 19.18
CA GLU A 280 3.86 25.74 19.54
C GLU A 280 4.11 24.25 19.71
N HIS A 281 5.04 23.70 18.94
CA HIS A 281 5.49 22.32 19.03
C HIS A 281 6.78 22.23 19.84
N LYS A 282 6.78 21.32 20.82
CA LYS A 282 7.91 21.12 21.74
C LYS A 282 8.80 19.96 21.27
N VAL A 283 10.08 20.05 21.66
CA VAL A 283 11.03 18.95 21.42
C VAL A 283 10.53 17.66 22.06
N GLY A 284 10.57 16.58 21.30
CA GLY A 284 10.12 15.26 21.73
C GLY A 284 8.66 14.97 21.44
N GLU A 285 7.87 15.94 20.99
CA GLU A 285 6.50 15.74 20.54
C GLU A 285 6.46 14.80 19.33
N GLU A 286 5.50 13.89 19.32
CA GLU A 286 5.32 12.94 18.24
C GLU A 286 4.04 13.29 17.47
N LEU A 287 4.20 13.51 16.17
CA LEU A 287 3.12 13.90 15.26
C LEU A 287 2.85 12.79 14.25
N PHE A 288 1.60 12.62 13.89
CA PHE A 288 1.20 11.73 12.79
C PHE A 288 0.50 12.56 11.72
N VAL A 289 1.17 12.75 10.59
CA VAL A 289 0.67 13.52 9.45
C VAL A 289 0.10 12.56 8.41
N THR A 290 -1.15 12.73 8.06
CA THR A 290 -1.85 11.89 7.09
C THR A 290 -2.05 12.62 5.78
N GLY A 291 -2.30 11.90 4.69
CA GLY A 291 -2.61 12.52 3.40
C GLY A 291 -3.91 13.32 3.39
N LYS A 292 -4.77 13.19 4.42
CA LYS A 292 -5.94 14.06 4.61
C LYS A 292 -5.54 15.44 5.12
N ASP A 293 -4.45 15.51 5.90
CA ASP A 293 -3.93 16.76 6.42
C ASP A 293 -3.04 17.45 5.39
N GLN A 294 -2.16 16.68 4.76
CA GLN A 294 -1.19 17.16 3.77
C GLN A 294 -0.83 16.07 2.77
N MET A 295 -1.12 16.27 1.48
CA MET A 295 -0.83 15.26 0.43
C MET A 295 0.65 15.18 0.03
N ILE A 296 1.39 16.27 0.18
CA ILE A 296 2.80 16.35 -0.17
C ILE A 296 3.56 16.87 1.05
N TYR A 297 4.42 16.03 1.60
CA TYR A 297 5.23 16.40 2.74
C TYR A 297 6.66 16.69 2.31
N PHE A 298 7.12 17.90 2.63
CA PHE A 298 8.51 18.28 2.54
C PHE A 298 9.17 18.20 3.90
N PRO A 299 10.31 17.56 4.02
CA PRO A 299 11.05 17.50 5.28
C PRO A 299 11.44 18.89 5.78
N ARG A 300 11.44 19.02 7.09
CA ARG A 300 11.85 20.24 7.81
C ARG A 300 13.03 19.96 8.73
N PRO A 301 13.85 20.98 9.06
CA PRO A 301 14.98 20.79 9.97
C PRO A 301 14.53 20.43 11.40
N GLU A 302 13.32 20.80 11.81
CA GLU A 302 12.75 20.52 13.12
C GLU A 302 12.14 19.12 13.23
N HIS A 303 12.02 18.40 12.13
CA HIS A 303 11.34 17.11 12.06
C HIS A 303 12.32 15.96 11.80
N ALA A 304 12.14 14.86 12.52
CA ALA A 304 12.76 13.59 12.22
C ALA A 304 11.67 12.53 11.95
N ILE A 305 11.78 11.78 10.88
CA ILE A 305 10.81 10.71 10.55
C ILE A 305 11.12 9.47 11.41
N ILE A 306 10.09 8.91 12.04
CA ILE A 306 10.20 7.64 12.76
C ILE A 306 9.97 6.51 11.78
N LYS A 307 11.01 5.74 11.49
CA LYS A 307 10.98 4.58 10.60
C LYS A 307 10.83 3.28 11.36
N TYR A 308 10.19 2.32 10.73
CA TYR A 308 10.13 0.95 11.20
C TYR A 308 10.87 0.03 10.21
N GLY A 309 12.14 -0.25 10.51
CA GLY A 309 13.07 -0.85 9.57
C GLY A 309 13.35 0.13 8.42
N GLU A 310 13.16 -0.30 7.19
CA GLU A 310 13.35 0.54 5.98
C GLU A 310 12.09 1.34 5.59
N ARG A 311 10.98 1.18 6.32
CA ARG A 311 9.69 1.77 5.94
C ARG A 311 9.47 3.09 6.63
N GLU A 312 9.15 4.09 5.84
CA GLU A 312 8.89 5.48 6.25
C GLU A 312 7.38 5.76 6.34
N LEU A 313 6.57 5.08 5.52
CA LEU A 313 5.14 5.32 5.41
C LEU A 313 4.31 4.29 6.19
N HIS A 314 3.25 4.78 6.82
CA HIS A 314 2.18 3.99 7.40
C HIS A 314 1.00 3.96 6.43
N TYR A 315 0.46 2.76 6.20
CA TYR A 315 -0.67 2.58 5.29
C TYR A 315 -1.91 2.15 6.05
N SER A 316 -3.06 2.58 5.53
CA SER A 316 -4.35 2.12 6.04
C SER A 316 -4.56 0.64 5.75
N VAL A 317 -5.40 0.05 6.59
CA VAL A 317 -5.89 -1.32 6.45
C VAL A 317 -7.27 -1.26 5.83
N ALA A 318 -7.44 -1.92 4.69
CA ALA A 318 -8.75 -2.09 4.09
C ALA A 318 -9.56 -3.10 4.92
N ILE A 319 -10.76 -2.71 5.32
CA ILE A 319 -11.71 -3.57 6.02
C ILE A 319 -12.89 -3.79 5.07
N PRO A 320 -13.05 -5.00 4.48
CA PRO A 320 -14.16 -5.30 3.60
C PRO A 320 -15.52 -5.27 4.30
N ALA A 321 -16.59 -5.18 3.52
CA ALA A 321 -17.94 -5.29 4.05
C ALA A 321 -18.16 -6.65 4.73
N GLY A 322 -18.75 -6.65 5.92
CA GLY A 322 -18.98 -7.86 6.72
C GLY A 322 -17.76 -8.31 7.55
N GLU A 323 -16.63 -7.63 7.45
CA GLU A 323 -15.45 -7.89 8.27
C GLU A 323 -15.17 -6.77 9.26
N GLY A 324 -14.26 -7.00 10.18
CA GLY A 324 -13.85 -6.02 11.20
C GLY A 324 -12.41 -6.22 11.66
N ARG A 325 -11.92 -5.22 12.38
CA ARG A 325 -10.62 -5.26 13.06
C ARG A 325 -10.77 -4.79 14.48
N TYR A 326 -10.08 -5.46 15.40
CA TYR A 326 -9.97 -4.99 16.77
C TYR A 326 -8.84 -4.00 16.89
N VAL A 327 -9.12 -2.83 17.44
CA VAL A 327 -8.15 -1.75 17.63
C VAL A 327 -8.02 -1.47 19.12
N LEU A 328 -6.82 -1.70 19.65
CA LEU A 328 -6.45 -1.37 21.03
C LEU A 328 -5.95 0.08 21.08
N ASN A 329 -6.60 0.91 21.88
CA ASN A 329 -6.08 2.20 22.26
C ASN A 329 -5.08 2.01 23.42
N ARG A 330 -3.81 2.33 23.18
CA ARG A 330 -2.71 2.12 24.13
C ARG A 330 -2.76 3.00 25.35
N LEU A 331 -3.38 4.18 25.25
CA LEU A 331 -3.50 5.12 26.36
C LEU A 331 -4.61 4.73 27.33
N THR A 332 -5.75 4.27 26.80
CA THR A 332 -6.92 3.94 27.60
C THR A 332 -7.05 2.44 27.90
N GLY A 333 -6.32 1.59 27.18
CA GLY A 333 -6.47 0.14 27.24
C GLY A 333 -7.77 -0.41 26.63
N LYS A 334 -8.62 0.45 26.06
CA LYS A 334 -9.90 0.05 25.46
C LYS A 334 -9.67 -0.58 24.09
N ILE A 335 -10.33 -1.72 23.85
CA ILE A 335 -10.36 -2.34 22.52
C ILE A 335 -11.71 -2.02 21.89
N SER A 336 -11.69 -1.47 20.68
CA SER A 336 -12.87 -1.15 19.87
C SER A 336 -12.91 -2.00 18.61
N LEU A 337 -14.11 -2.25 18.09
CA LEU A 337 -14.32 -2.95 16.84
C LEU A 337 -14.54 -1.95 15.70
N MET A 338 -13.60 -1.90 14.77
CA MET A 338 -13.74 -1.16 13.51
C MET A 338 -14.39 -2.05 12.46
N ARG A 339 -15.55 -1.62 11.93
CA ARG A 339 -16.34 -2.39 10.97
C ARG A 339 -16.15 -1.88 9.56
N GLY A 340 -16.14 -2.80 8.58
CA GLY A 340 -16.15 -2.48 7.16
C GLY A 340 -17.57 -2.21 6.60
N PRO A 341 -17.67 -1.64 5.38
CA PRO A 341 -16.57 -1.29 4.51
C PRO A 341 -15.89 0.01 4.92
N SER A 342 -14.59 -0.01 5.17
CA SER A 342 -13.85 1.20 5.53
C SER A 342 -12.35 1.03 5.29
N MET A 343 -11.65 2.16 5.11
CA MET A 343 -10.20 2.23 5.14
C MET A 343 -9.79 2.79 6.51
N PHE A 344 -9.09 2.03 7.30
CA PHE A 344 -8.64 2.42 8.62
C PHE A 344 -7.12 2.64 8.64
N LEU A 345 -6.71 3.87 8.89
CA LEU A 345 -5.32 4.24 9.10
C LEU A 345 -5.07 4.39 10.62
N PRO A 346 -4.47 3.37 11.27
CA PRO A 346 -4.22 3.45 12.69
C PRO A 346 -3.16 4.50 13.02
N ASP A 347 -3.42 5.30 14.06
CA ASP A 347 -2.44 6.25 14.57
C ASP A 347 -1.34 5.49 15.34
N PRO A 348 -0.08 5.49 14.86
CA PRO A 348 1.00 4.72 15.47
C PRO A 348 1.35 5.17 16.90
N ARG A 349 0.92 6.37 17.31
CA ARG A 349 1.14 6.90 18.67
C ARG A 349 0.26 6.20 19.70
N VAL A 350 -0.97 5.88 19.30
CA VAL A 350 -2.05 5.51 20.23
C VAL A 350 -2.68 4.18 19.90
N GLU A 351 -2.82 3.85 18.62
CA GLU A 351 -3.63 2.74 18.14
C GLU A 351 -2.79 1.57 17.66
N VAL A 352 -3.26 0.38 17.97
CA VAL A 352 -2.67 -0.87 17.48
C VAL A 352 -3.76 -1.87 17.11
N ILE A 353 -3.63 -2.49 15.93
CA ILE A 353 -4.51 -3.58 15.53
C ILE A 353 -4.10 -4.85 16.27
N VAL A 354 -5.04 -5.43 16.98
CA VAL A 354 -4.85 -6.66 17.78
C VAL A 354 -5.67 -7.80 17.20
N ARG A 355 -5.23 -9.02 17.45
CA ARG A 355 -5.92 -10.26 17.08
C ARG A 355 -6.48 -10.92 18.34
N ARG A 356 -7.71 -11.43 18.25
CA ARG A 356 -8.31 -12.24 19.28
C ARG A 356 -8.06 -13.72 19.00
N PHE A 357 -7.55 -14.45 19.96
CA PHE A 357 -7.51 -15.90 19.91
C PHE A 357 -8.50 -16.48 20.92
N LEU A 358 -9.14 -17.57 20.54
CA LEU A 358 -10.21 -18.21 21.28
C LEU A 358 -9.73 -19.54 21.88
N GLU A 359 -10.41 -20.04 22.88
CA GLU A 359 -10.21 -21.41 23.33
C GLU A 359 -10.71 -22.39 22.24
N PRO A 360 -10.04 -23.57 22.07
CA PRO A 360 -10.46 -24.55 21.06
C PRO A 360 -11.93 -24.97 21.18
N LYS A 361 -12.46 -25.01 22.39
CA LYS A 361 -13.88 -25.31 22.66
C LYS A 361 -14.79 -24.22 22.11
N GLN A 362 -14.42 -22.95 22.26
CA GLN A 362 -15.16 -21.82 21.71
C GLN A 362 -15.12 -21.79 20.18
N VAL A 363 -13.95 -22.10 19.59
CA VAL A 363 -13.82 -22.19 18.13
C VAL A 363 -14.72 -23.29 17.58
N ALA A 364 -14.77 -24.46 18.22
CA ALA A 364 -15.65 -25.55 17.81
C ALA A 364 -17.15 -25.20 17.92
N LEU A 365 -17.53 -24.35 18.87
CA LEU A 365 -18.91 -23.87 19.03
C LEU A 365 -19.26 -22.81 17.99
N MET A 366 -18.34 -21.89 17.70
CA MET A 366 -18.55 -20.78 16.76
C MET A 366 -18.48 -21.23 15.29
N PHE A 367 -17.61 -22.19 15.01
CA PHE A 367 -17.36 -22.73 13.68
C PHE A 367 -17.46 -24.26 13.66
N PRO A 368 -18.66 -24.81 13.82
CA PRO A 368 -18.85 -26.25 13.94
C PRO A 368 -18.35 -26.99 12.68
N GLY A 369 -17.46 -27.96 12.89
CA GLY A 369 -16.90 -28.79 11.80
C GLY A 369 -15.83 -28.09 10.93
N ASN A 370 -15.42 -26.90 11.27
CA ASN A 370 -14.42 -26.15 10.50
C ASN A 370 -13.00 -26.32 11.04
N GLN A 371 -12.23 -27.19 10.39
CA GLN A 371 -10.85 -27.49 10.78
C GLN A 371 -9.90 -26.31 10.52
N GLU A 372 -10.15 -25.53 9.46
CA GLU A 372 -9.32 -24.37 9.10
C GLU A 372 -9.34 -23.30 10.22
N ALA A 373 -10.53 -23.05 10.81
CA ALA A 373 -10.65 -22.13 11.93
C ALA A 373 -9.90 -22.61 13.17
N LEU A 374 -9.91 -23.92 13.45
CA LEU A 374 -9.16 -24.52 14.55
C LEU A 374 -7.65 -24.42 14.32
N ASP A 375 -7.18 -24.69 13.12
CA ASP A 375 -5.77 -24.64 12.76
C ASP A 375 -5.24 -23.20 12.81
N TYR A 376 -6.02 -22.24 12.31
CA TYR A 376 -5.70 -20.81 12.40
C TYR A 376 -5.58 -20.37 13.87
N ASN A 377 -6.58 -20.69 14.70
CA ASN A 377 -6.56 -20.35 16.11
C ASN A 377 -5.39 -20.98 16.87
N THR A 378 -5.04 -22.24 16.55
CA THR A 378 -3.91 -22.95 17.13
C THR A 378 -2.59 -22.28 16.74
N ARG A 379 -2.45 -21.82 15.49
CA ARG A 379 -1.31 -21.05 15.03
C ARG A 379 -1.18 -19.71 15.79
N LEU A 380 -2.27 -18.97 15.96
CA LEU A 380 -2.28 -17.75 16.76
C LEU A 380 -1.80 -17.99 18.19
N LYS A 381 -2.30 -19.06 18.83
CA LYS A 381 -1.93 -19.43 20.20
C LYS A 381 -0.46 -19.82 20.33
N SER A 382 0.10 -20.52 19.35
CA SER A 382 1.53 -20.85 19.33
C SER A 382 2.40 -19.61 19.22
N ILE A 383 1.99 -18.61 18.43
CA ILE A 383 2.68 -17.34 18.27
C ILE A 383 2.59 -16.53 19.56
N ALA A 384 1.42 -16.49 20.22
CA ALA A 384 1.23 -15.79 21.49
C ALA A 384 2.16 -16.31 22.58
N LYS A 385 2.22 -17.64 22.78
CA LYS A 385 3.14 -18.28 23.72
C LYS A 385 4.60 -17.94 23.47
N ALA A 386 4.99 -17.91 22.19
CA ALA A 386 6.36 -17.63 21.82
C ALA A 386 6.75 -16.14 21.94
N THR A 387 5.77 -15.22 22.05
CA THR A 387 5.98 -13.79 22.29
C THR A 387 5.80 -13.38 23.76
N GLY A 388 5.39 -14.31 24.64
CA GLY A 388 5.13 -14.05 26.06
C GLY A 388 3.93 -13.14 26.31
N ARG A 389 2.96 -13.10 25.39
CA ARG A 389 1.74 -12.30 25.47
C ARG A 389 0.54 -13.24 25.45
N ASP A 390 -0.08 -13.44 26.60
CA ASP A 390 -1.18 -14.42 26.74
C ASP A 390 -2.56 -13.86 26.38
N GLU A 391 -2.76 -12.54 26.34
CA GLU A 391 -4.08 -11.94 26.19
C GLU A 391 -4.41 -11.51 24.76
N PHE A 392 -3.45 -10.92 24.02
CA PHE A 392 -3.66 -10.48 22.64
C PHE A 392 -2.36 -10.49 21.83
N LEU A 393 -2.52 -10.66 20.53
CA LEU A 393 -1.42 -10.55 19.57
C LEU A 393 -1.57 -9.28 18.74
N THR A 394 -0.47 -8.53 18.64
CA THR A 394 -0.40 -7.42 17.72
C THR A 394 -0.11 -7.92 16.32
N GLU A 395 -0.54 -7.17 15.32
CA GLU A 395 -0.28 -7.53 13.93
C GLU A 395 1.22 -7.55 13.58
N SER A 396 2.01 -6.70 14.25
CA SER A 396 3.47 -6.70 14.14
C SER A 396 4.11 -7.98 14.65
N ASP A 397 3.59 -8.57 15.74
CA ASP A 397 4.08 -9.83 16.30
C ASP A 397 3.84 -11.00 15.35
N LEU A 398 2.68 -11.04 14.70
CA LEU A 398 2.31 -12.01 13.68
C LEU A 398 3.26 -11.96 12.48
N LYS A 399 3.52 -10.78 11.94
CA LYS A 399 4.33 -10.61 10.73
C LYS A 399 5.81 -10.89 10.95
N ARG A 400 6.35 -10.56 12.13
CA ARG A 400 7.76 -10.84 12.47
C ARG A 400 8.08 -12.32 12.50
N LYS A 401 7.10 -13.18 12.82
CA LYS A 401 7.28 -14.64 12.86
C LYS A 401 6.86 -15.36 11.58
N LEU A 402 5.90 -14.81 10.82
CA LEU A 402 5.61 -15.30 9.48
C LEU A 402 6.75 -14.99 8.50
N ALA A 403 7.47 -13.88 8.69
CA ALA A 403 8.66 -13.54 7.91
C ALA A 403 9.89 -14.42 8.24
N ALA A 404 9.90 -15.11 9.38
CA ALA A 404 10.94 -16.08 9.74
C ALA A 404 10.73 -17.48 9.09
N ALA A 405 9.58 -17.74 8.49
CA ALA A 405 9.37 -18.87 7.58
C ALA A 405 9.74 -18.44 6.16
N PRO A 406 10.44 -19.27 5.35
CA PRO A 406 10.83 -18.88 4.01
C PRO A 406 9.59 -18.61 3.15
N ALA A 407 9.21 -17.33 3.04
CA ALA A 407 8.16 -16.89 2.17
C ALA A 407 8.66 -16.79 0.73
N PRO A 408 7.85 -17.12 -0.29
CA PRO A 408 8.24 -16.95 -1.68
C PRO A 408 8.53 -15.47 -1.96
N ALA A 409 9.69 -15.21 -2.53
CA ALA A 409 10.29 -13.90 -2.77
C ALA A 409 9.58 -13.11 -3.89
N MET A 410 8.35 -12.64 -3.71
CA MET A 410 7.65 -11.83 -4.71
C MET A 410 6.99 -10.53 -4.24
N ALA A 411 7.09 -10.14 -2.99
CA ALA A 411 6.46 -8.90 -2.49
C ALA A 411 7.45 -7.85 -1.97
N ALA A 412 8.75 -7.98 -2.20
CA ALA A 412 9.78 -7.09 -1.65
C ALA A 412 10.45 -6.19 -2.70
N ARG A 413 9.79 -5.84 -3.79
CA ARG A 413 10.42 -5.08 -4.89
C ARG A 413 9.80 -3.73 -5.22
N GLU A 414 9.05 -3.13 -4.31
CA GLU A 414 8.60 -1.74 -4.43
C GLU A 414 8.90 -0.92 -3.16
N ALA A 415 10.04 -1.14 -2.53
CA ALA A 415 10.63 -0.12 -1.68
C ALA A 415 11.48 0.74 -2.61
N SER A 416 11.00 1.94 -2.89
CA SER A 416 11.69 2.94 -3.69
C SER A 416 13.15 3.03 -3.28
N ALA A 417 14.05 2.93 -4.27
CA ALA A 417 15.49 3.17 -4.11
C ALA A 417 15.82 4.62 -3.68
N GLU A 418 14.81 5.48 -3.60
CA GLU A 418 14.89 6.87 -3.18
C GLU A 418 14.52 6.97 -1.68
N GLY A 419 15.45 6.56 -0.80
CA GLY A 419 15.23 6.69 0.64
C GLY A 419 15.21 8.16 1.07
N PHE A 420 14.46 8.45 2.13
CA PHE A 420 14.40 9.75 2.77
C PHE A 420 15.80 10.23 3.20
N ALA A 421 16.11 11.50 2.96
CA ALA A 421 17.40 12.10 3.25
C ALA A 421 17.42 13.00 4.50
N GLY A 422 16.30 13.20 5.17
CA GLY A 422 16.22 13.96 6.42
C GLY A 422 16.69 13.16 7.64
N ASP A 423 16.52 13.75 8.83
CA ASP A 423 16.78 13.08 10.10
C ASP A 423 15.72 12.00 10.35
N ASP A 424 16.15 10.84 10.87
CA ASP A 424 15.27 9.73 11.14
C ASP A 424 15.61 9.01 12.47
N PHE A 425 14.61 8.32 13.01
CA PHE A 425 14.75 7.38 14.11
C PHE A 425 14.29 6.00 13.68
N THR A 426 15.14 5.01 13.77
CA THR A 426 14.78 3.64 13.45
C THR A 426 14.32 2.88 14.70
N ARG A 427 13.11 2.32 14.67
CA ARG A 427 12.56 1.49 15.76
C ARG A 427 12.57 0.02 15.37
N SER A 428 12.97 -0.85 16.28
CA SER A 428 13.02 -2.31 16.09
C SER A 428 11.64 -2.96 16.21
N SER A 429 10.71 -2.36 16.93
CA SER A 429 9.35 -2.85 17.14
C SER A 429 8.32 -1.78 16.80
N SER A 430 7.27 -2.19 16.10
CA SER A 430 6.14 -1.35 15.73
C SER A 430 4.84 -1.95 16.23
N PHE A 431 3.92 -1.13 16.71
CA PHE A 431 2.54 -1.55 17.01
C PHE A 431 1.68 -1.59 15.75
N THR A 432 2.00 -0.75 14.77
CA THR A 432 1.36 -0.75 13.45
C THR A 432 2.43 -0.87 12.38
N GLN A 433 2.15 -1.59 11.31
CA GLN A 433 3.06 -1.67 10.18
C GLN A 433 2.58 -0.74 9.06
N PRO A 434 3.48 0.02 8.42
CA PRO A 434 3.12 0.92 7.35
C PRO A 434 2.84 0.14 6.06
N ARG A 435 1.72 -0.53 5.97
CA ARG A 435 1.26 -1.21 4.75
C ARG A 435 -0.22 -1.55 4.79
N THR A 436 -0.83 -1.69 3.63
CA THR A 436 -2.13 -2.32 3.46
C THR A 436 -2.01 -3.82 3.74
N ILE A 437 -2.98 -4.39 4.47
CA ILE A 437 -3.00 -5.79 4.83
C ILE A 437 -3.90 -6.53 3.86
N THR A 438 -3.35 -7.58 3.24
CA THR A 438 -4.14 -8.58 2.54
C THR A 438 -4.50 -9.69 3.53
N LEU A 439 -5.75 -10.11 3.57
CA LEU A 439 -6.18 -11.20 4.43
C LEU A 439 -5.86 -12.53 3.75
N ASP A 440 -5.19 -13.43 4.50
CA ASP A 440 -4.89 -14.78 4.02
C ASP A 440 -6.10 -15.71 4.20
N THR A 441 -6.92 -15.47 5.24
CA THR A 441 -8.14 -16.22 5.52
C THR A 441 -9.25 -15.31 6.04
N LYS A 442 -10.50 -15.74 5.92
CA LYS A 442 -11.67 -15.04 6.49
C LYS A 442 -11.65 -14.94 8.02
N TYR A 443 -10.79 -15.71 8.69
CA TYR A 443 -10.65 -15.68 10.17
C TYR A 443 -9.64 -14.65 10.64
N GLU A 444 -8.97 -13.98 9.74
CA GLU A 444 -7.93 -12.99 10.00
C GLU A 444 -8.49 -11.65 10.43
N GLY A 445 -9.45 -11.44 11.02
CA GLY A 445 -10.01 -10.17 11.46
C GLY A 445 -10.66 -10.26 12.83
N ALA A 446 -11.70 -9.49 13.00
CA ALA A 446 -12.61 -9.68 14.11
C ALA A 446 -13.38 -11.00 13.92
N VAL A 447 -13.75 -11.62 15.05
CA VAL A 447 -14.52 -12.86 15.01
C VAL A 447 -15.88 -12.58 14.38
N SER A 448 -16.13 -13.19 13.22
CA SER A 448 -17.40 -13.07 12.51
C SER A 448 -18.17 -14.39 12.53
N ILE A 449 -19.44 -14.31 12.83
CA ILE A 449 -20.34 -15.46 12.92
C ILE A 449 -21.44 -15.31 11.87
N ASP A 450 -21.55 -16.28 10.99
CA ASP A 450 -22.63 -16.33 10.01
C ASP A 450 -23.83 -17.04 10.63
N VAL A 451 -24.90 -16.32 10.86
CA VAL A 451 -26.18 -16.89 11.34
C VAL A 451 -27.06 -17.15 10.12
N TRP A 452 -27.32 -18.42 9.82
CA TRP A 452 -28.11 -18.81 8.65
C TRP A 452 -29.60 -18.57 8.82
N THR A 453 -30.30 -18.54 7.73
CA THR A 453 -31.76 -18.44 7.72
C THR A 453 -32.39 -19.54 8.59
N GLY A 454 -33.27 -19.16 9.51
CA GLY A 454 -33.94 -20.08 10.43
C GLY A 454 -33.10 -20.52 11.64
N TYR A 455 -31.98 -19.88 11.87
CA TYR A 455 -31.13 -20.04 13.06
C TYR A 455 -31.04 -18.74 13.85
N ALA A 456 -30.78 -18.88 15.15
CA ALA A 456 -30.44 -17.78 16.05
C ALA A 456 -29.26 -18.14 16.93
N VAL A 457 -28.54 -17.12 17.40
CA VAL A 457 -27.43 -17.24 18.35
C VAL A 457 -27.63 -16.25 19.49
N LEU A 458 -27.15 -16.61 20.67
CA LEU A 458 -27.13 -15.73 21.84
C LEU A 458 -25.71 -15.22 22.05
N VAL A 459 -25.52 -13.92 21.87
CA VAL A 459 -24.28 -13.20 22.14
C VAL A 459 -24.32 -12.68 23.57
N VAL A 460 -23.28 -12.98 24.34
CA VAL A 460 -23.13 -12.55 25.73
C VAL A 460 -21.87 -11.73 25.87
N GLY A 461 -21.98 -10.52 26.41
CA GLY A 461 -20.86 -9.66 26.76
C GLY A 461 -20.29 -10.01 28.14
N ARG A 462 -19.05 -9.65 28.39
CA ARG A 462 -18.37 -9.86 29.68
C ARG A 462 -19.03 -9.11 30.84
N THR A 463 -19.77 -8.04 30.53
CA THR A 463 -20.58 -7.23 31.44
C THR A 463 -21.94 -7.85 31.76
N GLY A 464 -22.29 -8.98 31.15
CA GLY A 464 -23.58 -9.67 31.31
C GLY A 464 -24.65 -9.22 30.32
N GLU A 465 -24.32 -8.39 29.35
CA GLU A 465 -25.25 -8.03 28.28
C GLU A 465 -25.55 -9.25 27.41
N ARG A 466 -26.85 -9.47 27.18
CA ARG A 466 -27.33 -10.58 26.33
C ARG A 466 -28.04 -10.01 25.13
N LYS A 467 -27.73 -10.53 23.93
CA LYS A 467 -28.40 -10.14 22.70
C LYS A 467 -28.62 -11.35 21.82
N VAL A 468 -29.88 -11.60 21.47
CA VAL A 468 -30.22 -12.65 20.52
C VAL A 468 -30.20 -12.10 19.11
N ILE A 469 -29.53 -12.85 18.22
CA ILE A 469 -29.38 -12.50 16.82
C ILE A 469 -30.01 -13.60 15.98
N VAL A 470 -30.98 -13.20 15.14
CA VAL A 470 -31.71 -14.11 14.27
C VAL A 470 -31.21 -13.92 12.83
N GLY A 471 -30.90 -15.03 12.16
CA GLY A 471 -30.44 -15.02 10.75
C GLY A 471 -31.55 -14.76 9.71
N PRO A 472 -31.19 -14.39 8.49
CA PRO A 472 -29.82 -14.44 7.94
C PRO A 472 -29.04 -13.15 8.17
N GLN A 473 -27.93 -13.20 8.89
CA GLN A 473 -26.99 -12.09 8.98
C GLN A 473 -25.62 -12.54 9.50
N THR A 474 -24.57 -11.80 9.12
CA THR A 474 -23.22 -11.97 9.67
C THR A 474 -23.05 -11.02 10.86
N VAL A 475 -22.59 -11.55 11.98
CA VAL A 475 -22.37 -10.81 13.22
C VAL A 475 -20.90 -10.73 13.52
N LEU A 476 -20.43 -9.52 13.71
CA LEU A 476 -19.08 -9.26 14.22
C LEU A 476 -19.16 -9.13 15.75
N LEU A 477 -18.48 -10.02 16.46
CA LEU A 477 -18.39 -9.98 17.92
C LEU A 477 -17.44 -8.87 18.38
N GLU A 478 -17.84 -8.10 19.38
CA GLU A 478 -16.90 -7.22 20.09
C GLU A 478 -15.82 -8.07 20.78
N TYR A 479 -14.72 -7.46 21.21
CA TYR A 479 -13.59 -8.20 21.73
C TYR A 479 -13.90 -9.02 23.00
N ASP A 480 -14.84 -8.54 23.80
CA ASP A 480 -15.31 -9.11 25.07
C ASP A 480 -16.57 -9.97 24.94
N GLN A 481 -17.17 -10.05 23.74
CA GLN A 481 -18.38 -10.83 23.50
C GLN A 481 -18.06 -12.28 23.13
N THR A 482 -18.95 -13.20 23.51
CA THR A 482 -18.87 -14.62 23.16
C THR A 482 -20.28 -15.16 22.85
N LEU A 483 -20.33 -16.36 22.26
CA LEU A 483 -21.60 -17.07 22.09
C LEU A 483 -21.88 -17.95 23.33
N GLU A 484 -23.10 -17.93 23.80
CA GLU A 484 -23.56 -18.87 24.81
C GLU A 484 -23.91 -20.20 24.15
N ALA A 485 -23.47 -21.30 24.78
CA ALA A 485 -23.72 -22.64 24.29
C ALA A 485 -24.93 -23.24 24.99
N MET A 486 -25.77 -23.92 24.21
CA MET A 486 -26.84 -24.78 24.71
C MET A 486 -26.38 -26.22 24.72
N GLU A 487 -26.85 -27.01 25.70
CA GLU A 487 -26.61 -28.43 25.76
C GLU A 487 -27.91 -29.17 25.45
N LEU A 488 -28.02 -29.75 24.26
CA LEU A 488 -29.23 -30.36 23.75
C LEU A 488 -29.19 -31.89 23.83
N SER A 489 -30.23 -32.52 24.31
CA SER A 489 -30.37 -33.99 24.34
C SER A 489 -30.47 -34.57 22.92
N THR A 490 -29.68 -35.59 22.66
CA THR A 490 -29.64 -36.33 21.38
C THR A 490 -30.08 -37.79 21.60
N GLY A 491 -30.24 -38.51 20.49
CA GLY A 491 -30.66 -39.93 20.55
C GLY A 491 -32.17 -40.10 20.52
N THR A 492 -32.61 -41.34 20.67
CA THR A 492 -34.01 -41.77 20.78
C THR A 492 -34.06 -42.99 21.68
N PRO A 493 -34.68 -42.92 22.89
CA PRO A 493 -35.35 -41.76 23.52
C PRO A 493 -34.37 -40.64 23.90
N LYS A 494 -34.91 -39.42 24.07
CA LYS A 494 -34.14 -38.26 24.54
C LYS A 494 -33.84 -38.42 26.03
N THR A 495 -32.54 -38.36 26.35
CA THR A 495 -32.02 -38.51 27.73
C THR A 495 -30.90 -37.50 27.99
N ASP A 496 -30.54 -37.29 29.26
CA ASP A 496 -29.40 -36.45 29.65
C ASP A 496 -28.05 -37.14 29.45
N LEU A 497 -28.06 -38.45 29.13
CA LEU A 497 -26.81 -39.21 28.94
C LEU A 497 -26.12 -38.93 27.62
N LYS A 498 -26.83 -38.48 26.62
CA LYS A 498 -26.31 -38.14 25.28
C LYS A 498 -26.71 -36.74 24.92
N THR A 499 -25.77 -35.82 25.07
CA THR A 499 -25.98 -34.40 24.77
C THR A 499 -24.99 -33.91 23.71
N ILE A 500 -25.36 -32.84 23.02
CA ILE A 500 -24.50 -32.10 22.10
C ILE A 500 -24.48 -30.63 22.49
N LYS A 501 -23.32 -30.01 22.49
CA LYS A 501 -23.17 -28.57 22.72
C LYS A 501 -23.24 -27.83 21.40
N THR A 502 -24.11 -26.84 21.32
CA THR A 502 -24.23 -25.95 20.15
C THR A 502 -24.55 -24.53 20.58
N ALA A 503 -24.04 -23.55 19.85
CA ALA A 503 -24.39 -22.15 20.02
C ALA A 503 -25.54 -21.72 19.08
N PHE A 504 -25.89 -22.57 18.10
CA PHE A 504 -26.91 -22.27 17.10
C PHE A 504 -28.22 -22.91 17.43
N LEU A 505 -29.21 -22.08 17.71
CA LEU A 505 -30.62 -22.50 17.89
C LEU A 505 -31.33 -22.49 16.52
N ARG A 506 -31.79 -23.63 16.08
CA ARG A 506 -32.68 -23.67 14.91
C ARG A 506 -34.08 -23.17 15.33
N CYS A 507 -34.50 -22.06 14.73
CA CYS A 507 -35.76 -21.39 15.13
C CYS A 507 -36.97 -21.89 14.33
N MET A 508 -36.78 -22.39 13.13
CA MET A 508 -37.84 -22.81 12.24
C MET A 508 -37.65 -24.24 11.77
N HIS A 509 -38.77 -24.94 11.59
CA HIS A 509 -38.85 -26.29 11.07
C HIS A 509 -37.99 -27.31 11.83
N ASN A 510 -37.91 -27.17 13.15
CA ASN A 510 -37.23 -28.15 13.98
C ASN A 510 -38.00 -29.47 13.97
N LYS A 511 -37.25 -30.57 13.89
CA LYS A 511 -37.76 -31.91 14.02
C LYS A 511 -37.13 -32.56 15.25
N VAL A 512 -37.96 -32.82 16.28
CA VAL A 512 -37.51 -33.50 17.48
C VAL A 512 -38.20 -34.87 17.54
N SER A 513 -37.44 -35.94 17.36
CA SER A 513 -37.93 -37.31 17.43
C SER A 513 -37.80 -37.87 18.84
N ASP A 514 -38.79 -38.61 19.31
CA ASP A 514 -38.74 -39.26 20.59
C ASP A 514 -39.39 -40.64 20.53
N LEU A 515 -39.12 -41.46 21.54
CA LEU A 515 -39.77 -42.75 21.80
C LEU A 515 -40.38 -42.69 23.17
N ILE A 516 -41.70 -42.86 23.23
CA ILE A 516 -42.49 -42.80 24.47
C ILE A 516 -43.02 -44.17 24.81
N GLU A 517 -42.78 -44.57 26.06
CA GLU A 517 -43.42 -45.71 26.65
C GLU A 517 -44.62 -45.28 27.48
N ALA A 518 -45.78 -45.76 27.14
CA ALA A 518 -47.04 -45.45 27.85
C ALA A 518 -47.77 -46.75 28.16
N GLU A 519 -48.71 -46.66 29.09
CA GLU A 519 -49.55 -47.77 29.53
C GLU A 519 -51.02 -47.40 29.35
N THR A 520 -51.78 -48.31 28.77
CA THR A 520 -53.20 -48.13 28.52
C THR A 520 -54.00 -48.42 29.82
N SER A 521 -55.34 -48.17 29.85
CA SER A 521 -56.18 -48.39 30.98
C SER A 521 -56.26 -49.88 31.42
N ASP A 522 -56.01 -50.78 30.47
CA ASP A 522 -55.96 -52.24 30.64
C ASP A 522 -54.57 -52.79 30.88
N LEU A 523 -53.62 -51.89 31.28
CA LEU A 523 -52.20 -52.15 31.64
C LEU A 523 -51.37 -52.71 30.52
N CYS A 524 -51.76 -52.55 29.25
CA CYS A 524 -50.89 -52.91 28.12
C CYS A 524 -49.90 -51.79 27.88
N ARG A 525 -48.60 -52.15 27.72
CA ARG A 525 -47.53 -51.23 27.36
C ARG A 525 -47.52 -50.97 25.87
N VAL A 526 -47.38 -49.72 25.52
CA VAL A 526 -47.26 -49.29 24.12
C VAL A 526 -46.05 -48.41 23.96
N HIS A 527 -45.30 -48.63 22.86
CA HIS A 527 -44.14 -47.83 22.45
C HIS A 527 -44.55 -46.98 21.26
N ILE A 528 -44.55 -45.65 21.48
CA ILE A 528 -44.95 -44.68 20.48
C ILE A 528 -43.74 -43.94 19.99
N LYS A 529 -43.34 -44.16 18.73
CA LYS A 529 -42.28 -43.41 18.06
C LYS A 529 -42.88 -42.24 17.29
N LEU A 530 -42.45 -41.04 17.62
CA LEU A 530 -43.04 -39.84 17.07
C LEU A 530 -42.02 -38.76 16.81
N SER A 531 -42.46 -37.72 16.10
CA SER A 531 -41.64 -36.57 15.74
C SER A 531 -42.44 -35.29 15.87
N TYR A 532 -41.98 -34.41 16.72
CA TYR A 532 -42.53 -33.07 16.92
C TYR A 532 -41.97 -32.11 15.87
N ARG A 533 -42.85 -31.30 15.28
CA ARG A 533 -42.50 -30.16 14.44
C ARG A 533 -42.63 -28.90 15.28
N VAL A 534 -41.49 -28.19 15.44
CA VAL A 534 -41.39 -27.11 16.42
C VAL A 534 -40.83 -25.86 15.79
N ASN A 535 -41.46 -24.72 16.05
CA ASN A 535 -40.94 -23.40 15.75
C ASN A 535 -40.77 -22.59 17.03
N PHE A 536 -39.88 -21.61 17.01
CA PHE A 536 -39.79 -20.57 18.04
C PHE A 536 -40.50 -19.32 17.54
N GLU A 537 -41.42 -18.77 18.33
CA GLU A 537 -42.25 -17.65 17.95
C GLU A 537 -42.25 -16.60 19.09
N GLY A 538 -42.52 -15.33 18.72
CA GLY A 538 -42.57 -14.22 19.67
C GLY A 538 -41.22 -13.58 19.90
N ASP A 539 -40.93 -13.14 21.11
CA ASP A 539 -39.74 -12.40 21.48
C ASP A 539 -38.50 -13.30 21.45
N PRO A 540 -37.51 -13.02 20.57
CA PRO A 540 -36.32 -13.83 20.46
C PRO A 540 -35.48 -13.94 21.74
N GLU A 541 -35.51 -12.94 22.61
CA GLU A 541 -34.75 -12.96 23.86
C GLU A 541 -35.19 -14.11 24.81
N LYS A 542 -36.45 -14.56 24.71
CA LYS A 542 -36.95 -15.68 25.49
C LYS A 542 -36.48 -17.04 24.96
N TRP A 543 -36.09 -17.16 23.69
CA TRP A 543 -35.83 -18.45 23.09
C TRP A 543 -34.70 -19.23 23.77
N PHE A 544 -33.79 -18.53 24.40
CA PHE A 544 -32.63 -19.11 25.11
C PHE A 544 -32.83 -19.23 26.64
N ASN A 545 -34.03 -18.99 27.16
CA ASN A 545 -34.28 -19.09 28.59
C ASN A 545 -34.28 -20.52 29.12
N VAL A 546 -34.44 -21.51 28.26
CA VAL A 546 -34.35 -22.92 28.58
C VAL A 546 -33.15 -23.54 27.89
N GLU A 547 -32.16 -23.95 28.67
CA GLU A 547 -30.87 -24.45 28.17
C GLU A 547 -31.07 -25.73 27.34
N ASN A 548 -31.79 -26.73 27.83
CA ASN A 548 -32.11 -27.97 27.10
C ASN A 548 -33.57 -28.00 26.70
N TYR A 549 -33.97 -27.21 25.72
CA TYR A 549 -35.33 -27.15 25.26
C TYR A 549 -35.84 -28.48 24.69
N VAL A 550 -34.95 -29.34 24.16
CA VAL A 550 -35.31 -30.66 23.61
C VAL A 550 -35.82 -31.58 24.72
N LYS A 551 -35.08 -31.64 25.82
CA LYS A 551 -35.51 -32.44 26.99
C LYS A 551 -36.75 -31.86 27.65
N PHE A 552 -36.77 -30.56 27.86
CA PHE A 552 -37.94 -29.86 28.39
C PHE A 552 -39.22 -30.17 27.59
N LEU A 553 -39.12 -30.10 26.25
CA LEU A 553 -40.20 -30.47 25.34
C LEU A 553 -40.61 -31.93 25.53
N THR A 554 -39.65 -32.86 25.43
CA THR A 554 -39.96 -34.29 25.43
C THR A 554 -40.52 -34.77 26.78
N ASP A 555 -40.00 -34.30 27.89
CA ASP A 555 -40.52 -34.68 29.23
C ASP A 555 -41.94 -34.19 29.44
N HIS A 556 -42.23 -32.93 29.04
CA HIS A 556 -43.58 -32.41 29.11
C HIS A 556 -44.56 -33.18 28.20
N MET A 557 -44.13 -33.48 26.96
CA MET A 557 -44.98 -34.24 26.03
C MET A 557 -45.18 -35.70 26.45
N ARG A 558 -44.14 -36.35 27.01
CA ARG A 558 -44.28 -37.70 27.58
C ARG A 558 -45.32 -37.75 28.66
N SER A 559 -45.34 -36.77 29.55
CA SER A 559 -46.33 -36.69 30.64
C SER A 559 -47.75 -36.59 30.09
N LEU A 560 -47.98 -35.73 29.12
CA LEU A 560 -49.31 -35.55 28.50
C LEU A 560 -49.77 -36.77 27.73
N ILE A 561 -48.89 -37.38 26.93
CA ILE A 561 -49.22 -38.57 26.13
C ILE A 561 -49.52 -39.75 27.04
N ARG A 562 -48.73 -39.98 28.10
CA ARG A 562 -49.01 -41.01 29.11
C ARG A 562 -50.41 -40.82 29.78
N GLY A 563 -50.71 -39.57 30.09
CA GLY A 563 -52.05 -39.24 30.66
C GLY A 563 -53.22 -39.50 29.69
N ALA A 564 -52.98 -39.20 28.41
CA ALA A 564 -53.97 -39.43 27.37
C ALA A 564 -54.13 -40.92 27.05
N VAL A 565 -53.08 -41.67 26.90
CA VAL A 565 -53.09 -43.11 26.59
C VAL A 565 -53.78 -43.90 27.70
N LYS A 566 -53.55 -43.53 28.95
CA LYS A 566 -54.21 -44.21 30.15
C LYS A 566 -55.72 -44.14 30.20
N GLN A 567 -56.32 -43.27 29.40
CA GLN A 567 -57.78 -43.15 29.31
C GLN A 567 -58.44 -44.15 28.38
N TYR A 568 -57.66 -44.79 27.52
CA TYR A 568 -58.17 -45.73 26.49
C TYR A 568 -57.76 -47.18 26.78
N LYS A 569 -58.58 -48.15 26.36
CA LYS A 569 -58.19 -49.55 26.24
C LYS A 569 -57.28 -49.72 25.00
N ILE A 570 -56.53 -50.84 24.98
CA ILE A 570 -55.57 -51.07 23.92
C ILE A 570 -56.22 -51.12 22.51
N GLU A 571 -57.38 -51.71 22.35
CA GLU A 571 -58.09 -51.80 21.09
C GLU A 571 -58.54 -50.41 20.59
N ASP A 572 -59.17 -49.60 21.47
CA ASP A 572 -59.61 -48.23 21.11
C ASP A 572 -58.45 -47.31 20.85
N PHE A 573 -57.40 -47.44 21.63
CA PHE A 573 -56.19 -46.67 21.42
C PHE A 573 -55.52 -47.06 20.09
N TYR A 574 -55.32 -48.35 19.80
CA TYR A 574 -54.67 -48.81 18.59
C TYR A 574 -55.42 -48.40 17.32
N ALA A 575 -56.74 -48.43 17.36
CA ALA A 575 -57.63 -48.00 16.27
C ALA A 575 -57.54 -46.46 16.02
N ASN A 576 -57.38 -45.66 17.10
CA ASN A 576 -57.43 -44.21 17.04
C ASN A 576 -56.17 -43.51 17.50
N ASN A 577 -55.01 -44.21 17.53
CA ASN A 577 -53.79 -43.73 18.15
C ASN A 577 -53.33 -42.36 17.62
N ILE A 578 -53.40 -42.15 16.29
CA ILE A 578 -53.04 -40.89 15.65
C ILE A 578 -53.89 -39.74 16.13
N LYS A 579 -55.19 -39.97 16.22
CA LYS A 579 -56.12 -38.95 16.65
C LYS A 579 -55.91 -38.60 18.13
N VAL A 580 -55.83 -39.61 19.00
CA VAL A 580 -55.71 -39.45 20.47
C VAL A 580 -54.40 -38.69 20.81
N VAL A 581 -53.26 -39.07 20.22
CA VAL A 581 -51.99 -38.42 20.51
C VAL A 581 -51.95 -37.02 19.91
N ARG A 582 -52.46 -36.81 18.70
CA ARG A 582 -52.52 -35.45 18.11
C ARG A 582 -53.47 -34.52 18.88
N ASP A 583 -54.64 -34.98 19.30
CA ASP A 583 -55.61 -34.19 20.05
C ASP A 583 -55.09 -33.82 21.44
N SER A 584 -54.32 -34.68 22.10
CA SER A 584 -53.72 -34.42 23.41
C SER A 584 -52.65 -33.35 23.37
N ILE A 585 -51.88 -33.24 22.27
CA ILE A 585 -50.76 -32.32 22.14
C ILE A 585 -51.17 -31.05 21.41
N LEU A 586 -51.78 -31.17 20.24
CA LEU A 586 -52.08 -30.04 19.35
C LEU A 586 -53.42 -29.43 19.59
N GLY A 587 -54.27 -30.07 20.45
CA GLY A 587 -55.65 -29.71 20.63
C GLY A 587 -56.59 -30.33 19.59
N VAL A 588 -57.88 -30.25 19.83
CA VAL A 588 -58.92 -30.78 18.94
C VAL A 588 -58.93 -30.01 17.62
N SER A 589 -59.11 -30.73 16.54
CA SER A 589 -59.18 -30.15 15.19
C SER A 589 -60.41 -29.26 15.07
N THR A 590 -60.24 -28.04 14.57
CA THR A 590 -61.34 -27.16 14.19
C THR A 590 -62.09 -27.71 12.96
N PRO A 591 -63.34 -27.28 12.68
CA PRO A 591 -64.07 -27.72 11.47
C PRO A 591 -63.33 -27.48 10.17
N GLU A 592 -62.37 -26.51 10.15
CA GLU A 592 -61.51 -26.19 9.00
C GLU A 592 -60.29 -27.09 8.93
N GLY A 593 -60.14 -28.11 9.77
CA GLY A 593 -58.97 -29.01 9.77
C GLY A 593 -57.71 -28.45 10.43
N LYS A 594 -57.73 -27.22 10.94
CA LYS A 594 -56.62 -26.61 11.64
C LYS A 594 -56.59 -26.98 13.12
N ARG A 595 -55.40 -27.13 13.68
CA ARG A 595 -55.17 -27.37 15.10
C ARG A 595 -54.46 -26.19 15.73
N PRO A 596 -54.79 -25.77 16.99
CA PRO A 596 -54.15 -24.60 17.60
C PRO A 596 -52.67 -24.78 17.86
N GLY A 597 -52.21 -26.04 17.98
CA GLY A 597 -50.84 -26.35 18.38
C GLY A 597 -50.61 -26.06 19.87
N ARG A 598 -49.44 -26.38 20.38
CA ARG A 598 -49.07 -26.15 21.78
C ARG A 598 -47.94 -25.15 21.89
N LYS A 599 -48.15 -24.07 22.63
CA LYS A 599 -47.20 -23.02 22.89
C LYS A 599 -46.60 -23.15 24.29
N PHE A 600 -45.30 -22.84 24.41
CA PHE A 600 -44.56 -22.76 25.66
C PHE A 600 -44.19 -21.31 25.91
N ASP A 601 -44.69 -20.72 26.98
CA ASP A 601 -44.46 -19.30 27.27
C ASP A 601 -43.06 -19.04 27.83
N GLU A 602 -42.40 -20.06 28.37
CA GLU A 602 -41.08 -19.99 28.97
C GLU A 602 -39.98 -19.63 27.94
N ASN A 603 -40.08 -20.16 26.72
CA ASN A 603 -39.08 -19.96 25.69
C ASN A 603 -39.67 -19.67 24.30
N GLY A 604 -40.95 -19.35 24.19
CA GLY A 604 -41.61 -19.04 22.93
C GLY A 604 -41.69 -20.21 21.93
N MET A 605 -41.42 -21.44 22.38
CA MET A 605 -41.47 -22.62 21.51
C MET A 605 -42.94 -22.99 21.25
N ARG A 606 -43.26 -23.40 20.01
CA ARG A 606 -44.58 -23.87 19.59
C ARG A 606 -44.50 -25.15 18.80
N ILE A 607 -45.22 -26.17 19.23
CA ILE A 607 -45.46 -27.37 18.46
C ILE A 607 -46.61 -27.05 17.48
N TYR A 608 -46.34 -27.04 16.19
CA TYR A 608 -47.34 -26.76 15.16
C TYR A 608 -47.83 -28.02 14.45
N ASP A 609 -47.05 -29.10 14.47
CA ASP A 609 -47.44 -30.41 13.94
C ASP A 609 -46.76 -31.56 14.67
N LEU A 610 -47.38 -32.73 14.59
CA LEU A 610 -46.91 -33.97 15.18
C LEU A 610 -47.09 -35.13 14.20
N GLU A 611 -46.00 -35.82 13.95
CA GLU A 611 -45.95 -37.02 13.11
C GLU A 611 -45.78 -38.24 14.01
N ILE A 612 -46.71 -39.18 13.96
CA ILE A 612 -46.59 -40.48 14.62
C ILE A 612 -46.01 -41.43 13.60
N LEU A 613 -44.80 -41.93 13.86
CA LEU A 613 -44.03 -42.74 12.94
C LEU A 613 -44.31 -44.23 13.09
N ASP A 614 -44.48 -44.69 14.31
CA ASP A 614 -44.69 -46.10 14.62
C ASP A 614 -45.36 -46.23 16.00
N VAL A 615 -46.26 -47.21 16.12
CA VAL A 615 -46.89 -47.56 17.41
C VAL A 615 -46.85 -49.08 17.55
N ARG A 616 -46.09 -49.55 18.56
CA ARG A 616 -45.93 -50.98 18.85
C ARG A 616 -46.48 -51.30 20.21
N ILE A 617 -47.05 -52.49 20.34
CA ILE A 617 -47.48 -53.04 21.60
C ILE A 617 -46.27 -53.73 22.24
N GLY A 618 -46.01 -53.47 23.52
CA GLY A 618 -44.83 -54.01 24.22
C GLY A 618 -44.89 -55.54 24.49
N ASP A 619 -46.08 -56.13 24.37
CA ASP A 619 -46.27 -57.58 24.50
C ASP A 619 -46.60 -58.20 23.11
N GLU A 620 -45.67 -58.99 22.60
CA GLU A 620 -45.74 -59.63 21.27
C GLU A 620 -46.97 -60.56 21.15
N THR A 621 -47.41 -61.20 22.24
CA THR A 621 -48.57 -62.10 22.23
C THR A 621 -49.87 -61.33 22.03
N ILE A 622 -50.04 -60.21 22.69
CA ILE A 622 -51.18 -59.31 22.54
C ILE A 622 -51.18 -58.65 21.14
N GLU A 623 -50.01 -58.28 20.63
CA GLU A 623 -49.86 -57.70 19.27
C GLU A 623 -50.34 -58.70 18.22
N ASN A 624 -49.90 -59.97 18.31
CA ASN A 624 -50.26 -61.02 17.38
C ASN A 624 -51.78 -61.31 17.45
N LEU A 625 -52.40 -61.37 18.62
CA LEU A 625 -53.84 -61.57 18.77
C LEU A 625 -54.67 -60.42 18.17
N LEU A 626 -54.31 -59.20 18.39
CA LEU A 626 -54.95 -58.01 17.79
C LEU A 626 -54.82 -57.98 16.27
N VAL A 627 -53.64 -58.29 15.75
CA VAL A 627 -53.38 -58.36 14.28
C VAL A 627 -54.22 -59.48 13.64
N GLN A 628 -54.34 -60.66 14.30
CA GLN A 628 -55.20 -61.73 13.82
C GLN A 628 -56.69 -61.34 13.81
N ALA A 629 -57.19 -60.71 14.90
CA ALA A 629 -58.54 -60.17 14.97
C ALA A 629 -58.85 -59.17 13.86
N GLN A 630 -57.99 -58.21 13.66
CA GLN A 630 -58.11 -57.21 12.57
C GLN A 630 -58.05 -57.87 11.18
N HIS A 631 -57.15 -58.81 10.95
CA HIS A 631 -57.10 -59.55 9.69
C HIS A 631 -58.40 -60.26 9.38
N SER A 632 -59.07 -60.84 10.36
CA SER A 632 -60.36 -61.50 10.16
C SER A 632 -61.47 -60.48 9.77
N VAL A 633 -61.56 -59.35 10.46
CA VAL A 633 -62.50 -58.26 10.14
C VAL A 633 -62.22 -57.62 8.78
N VAL A 634 -60.93 -57.39 8.43
CA VAL A 634 -60.54 -56.86 7.11
C VAL A 634 -60.86 -57.85 6.01
N LYS A 635 -60.67 -59.14 6.23
CA LYS A 635 -61.04 -60.19 5.29
C LYS A 635 -62.53 -60.26 5.01
N GLN A 636 -63.37 -60.09 6.07
CA GLN A 636 -64.85 -60.01 5.93
C GLN A 636 -65.28 -58.73 5.16
N ASN A 637 -64.69 -57.57 5.50
CA ASN A 637 -64.98 -56.30 4.85
C ASN A 637 -64.53 -56.29 3.38
N LEU A 638 -63.36 -56.89 3.06
CA LEU A 638 -62.90 -57.03 1.68
C LEU A 638 -63.81 -57.94 0.85
N ALA A 639 -64.31 -59.05 1.43
CA ALA A 639 -65.29 -59.89 0.75
C ALA A 639 -66.57 -59.14 0.40
N VAL A 640 -67.15 -58.41 1.36
CA VAL A 640 -68.41 -57.59 1.17
C VAL A 640 -68.10 -56.43 0.16
N SER A 641 -66.91 -55.80 0.24
CA SER A 641 -66.62 -54.70 -0.71
C SER A 641 -66.28 -55.18 -2.10
N SER A 642 -65.76 -56.44 -2.24
CA SER A 642 -65.49 -57.02 -3.53
C SER A 642 -66.80 -57.37 -4.28
N GLU A 643 -67.79 -57.88 -3.55
CA GLU A 643 -69.12 -58.07 -4.14
C GLU A 643 -69.80 -56.77 -4.55
N LYS A 644 -69.70 -55.69 -3.72
CA LYS A 644 -70.21 -54.38 -4.11
C LYS A 644 -69.50 -53.82 -5.36
N ARG A 645 -68.19 -53.94 -5.44
CA ARG A 645 -67.42 -53.49 -6.58
C ARG A 645 -67.70 -54.27 -7.87
N ASN A 646 -67.94 -55.54 -7.77
CA ASN A 646 -68.37 -56.34 -8.94
C ASN A 646 -69.71 -55.86 -9.48
N LEU A 647 -70.66 -55.49 -8.62
CA LEU A 647 -71.92 -54.94 -9.01
C LEU A 647 -71.80 -53.57 -9.68
N GLU A 648 -70.97 -52.69 -9.12
CA GLU A 648 -70.67 -51.37 -9.68
C GLU A 648 -69.89 -51.47 -11.01
N TYR A 649 -68.94 -52.43 -11.10
CA TYR A 649 -68.18 -52.66 -12.31
C TYR A 649 -69.01 -53.08 -13.50
N VAL A 650 -70.03 -53.95 -13.29
CA VAL A 650 -70.95 -54.36 -14.32
C VAL A 650 -71.81 -53.14 -14.79
N GLN A 651 -72.26 -52.30 -13.86
CA GLN A 651 -73.01 -51.10 -14.21
C GLN A 651 -72.15 -50.04 -14.94
N GLN A 652 -70.90 -49.87 -14.52
CA GLN A 652 -70.02 -48.93 -15.20
C GLN A 652 -69.57 -49.41 -16.58
N SER A 653 -69.32 -50.72 -16.73
CA SER A 653 -68.93 -51.27 -18.04
C SER A 653 -69.99 -51.05 -19.13
N GLU A 654 -71.24 -51.13 -18.80
CA GLU A 654 -72.33 -50.83 -19.72
C GLU A 654 -72.41 -49.34 -20.06
N ARG A 655 -72.17 -48.43 -19.07
CA ARG A 655 -72.09 -47.00 -19.34
C ARG A 655 -70.89 -46.61 -20.18
N ILE A 656 -69.75 -47.22 -19.95
CA ILE A 656 -68.52 -46.96 -20.71
C ILE A 656 -68.65 -47.43 -22.15
N LYS A 657 -69.33 -48.56 -22.40
CA LYS A 657 -69.60 -49.02 -23.76
C LYS A 657 -70.48 -48.04 -24.57
N GLN A 658 -71.43 -47.38 -23.88
CA GLN A 658 -72.23 -46.33 -24.53
C GLN A 658 -71.38 -45.06 -24.79
N GLN A 659 -70.56 -44.65 -23.88
CA GLN A 659 -69.68 -43.47 -24.04
C GLN A 659 -68.59 -43.67 -25.10
N ILE A 660 -68.03 -44.88 -25.24
CA ILE A 660 -67.04 -45.20 -26.26
C ILE A 660 -67.68 -45.12 -27.68
N ALA A 661 -68.94 -45.51 -27.78
CA ALA A 661 -69.63 -45.40 -29.12
C ALA A 661 -69.91 -43.92 -29.49
N GLU A 662 -70.19 -43.05 -28.47
CA GLU A 662 -70.34 -41.59 -28.70
C GLU A 662 -68.97 -40.89 -28.96
N MET A 663 -67.95 -41.27 -28.24
CA MET A 663 -66.62 -40.70 -28.44
C MET A 663 -66.01 -41.07 -29.76
N LYS A 664 -66.15 -42.30 -30.23
CA LYS A 664 -65.70 -42.71 -31.60
C LYS A 664 -66.31 -41.89 -32.73
N SER A 665 -67.55 -41.43 -32.55
CA SER A 665 -68.21 -40.57 -33.58
C SER A 665 -67.68 -39.13 -33.51
N LEU A 666 -67.28 -38.67 -32.31
CA LEU A 666 -66.70 -37.32 -32.10
C LEU A 666 -65.25 -37.25 -32.59
N THR A 667 -64.46 -38.33 -32.30
CA THR A 667 -63.03 -38.38 -32.69
C THR A 667 -62.89 -38.39 -34.21
N ALA A 668 -63.78 -39.08 -34.94
CA ALA A 668 -63.77 -39.07 -36.39
C ALA A 668 -64.07 -37.69 -37.03
N LYS A 669 -64.81 -36.83 -36.27
CA LYS A 669 -65.07 -35.45 -36.71
C LYS A 669 -63.82 -34.54 -36.37
N GLN A 670 -63.19 -34.74 -35.28
CA GLN A 670 -61.97 -33.96 -34.90
C GLN A 670 -60.73 -34.30 -35.75
N GLU A 671 -60.58 -35.59 -36.16
CA GLU A 671 -59.50 -35.97 -37.06
C GLU A 671 -59.63 -35.27 -38.41
N LEU A 672 -60.85 -35.08 -38.90
CA LEU A 672 -61.11 -34.39 -40.17
C LEU A 672 -60.79 -32.87 -40.08
N GLU A 673 -61.07 -32.24 -38.93
CA GLU A 673 -60.73 -30.83 -38.69
C GLU A 673 -59.22 -30.63 -38.52
N LEU A 674 -58.51 -31.51 -37.80
CA LEU A 674 -57.05 -31.44 -37.65
C LEU A 674 -56.31 -31.61 -38.94
N GLN A 675 -56.76 -32.53 -39.85
CA GLN A 675 -56.17 -32.68 -41.21
C GLN A 675 -56.32 -31.41 -42.04
N THR A 676 -57.41 -30.66 -41.86
CA THR A 676 -57.60 -29.39 -42.60
C THR A 676 -56.75 -28.27 -42.04
N GLU A 677 -56.44 -28.30 -40.73
CA GLU A 677 -55.51 -27.33 -40.10
C GLU A 677 -54.03 -27.64 -40.37
N GLU A 678 -53.63 -28.92 -40.40
CA GLU A 678 -52.27 -29.33 -40.80
C GLU A 678 -51.94 -28.91 -42.24
N VAL A 679 -52.88 -29.04 -43.16
CA VAL A 679 -52.73 -28.58 -44.59
C VAL A 679 -52.58 -27.05 -44.64
N LYS A 680 -53.35 -26.31 -43.84
CA LYS A 680 -53.20 -24.83 -43.72
C LYS A 680 -51.87 -24.41 -43.08
N ALA A 681 -51.39 -25.09 -42.00
CA ALA A 681 -50.13 -24.82 -41.35
C ALA A 681 -48.93 -25.13 -42.27
N SER A 682 -48.98 -26.23 -43.05
CA SER A 682 -47.91 -26.56 -43.97
C SER A 682 -47.82 -25.57 -45.15
N LEU A 683 -48.95 -25.02 -45.55
CA LEU A 683 -49.00 -23.99 -46.59
C LEU A 683 -48.44 -22.64 -46.08
N MET A 684 -48.74 -22.29 -44.84
CA MET A 684 -48.13 -21.11 -44.17
C MET A 684 -46.64 -21.26 -43.98
N LEU A 685 -46.17 -22.45 -43.63
CA LEU A 685 -44.73 -22.72 -43.38
C LEU A 685 -43.92 -22.67 -44.69
N SER A 686 -44.55 -23.11 -45.85
CA SER A 686 -43.93 -22.99 -47.15
C SER A 686 -43.86 -21.53 -47.63
N LEU A 687 -44.90 -20.73 -47.37
CA LEU A 687 -44.87 -19.27 -47.61
C LEU A 687 -43.80 -18.53 -46.78
N ALA A 688 -43.68 -18.84 -45.48
CA ALA A 688 -42.65 -18.26 -44.63
C ALA A 688 -41.23 -18.66 -45.05
N LYS A 689 -41.01 -19.88 -45.54
CA LYS A 689 -39.73 -20.29 -46.12
C LYS A 689 -39.38 -19.51 -47.37
N LEU A 690 -40.34 -19.32 -48.26
CA LEU A 690 -40.17 -18.52 -49.50
C LEU A 690 -39.86 -17.04 -49.17
N GLU A 691 -40.51 -16.46 -48.17
CA GLU A 691 -40.20 -15.10 -47.71
C GLU A 691 -38.80 -14.99 -47.07
N SER A 692 -38.35 -16.02 -46.32
CA SER A 692 -37.02 -16.04 -45.75
C SER A 692 -35.91 -16.20 -46.81
N GLU A 693 -36.16 -16.99 -47.85
CA GLU A 693 -35.24 -17.13 -48.99
C GLU A 693 -35.14 -15.83 -49.81
N VAL A 694 -36.24 -15.14 -50.03
CA VAL A 694 -36.23 -13.82 -50.69
C VAL A 694 -35.51 -12.77 -49.86
N GLN A 695 -35.64 -12.81 -48.52
CA GLN A 695 -34.89 -11.92 -47.61
C GLN A 695 -33.40 -12.25 -47.60
N SER A 696 -33.01 -13.54 -47.61
CA SER A 696 -31.62 -13.95 -47.66
C SER A 696 -30.94 -13.55 -48.96
N GLN A 697 -31.63 -13.69 -50.08
CA GLN A 697 -31.15 -13.23 -51.41
C GLN A 697 -31.01 -11.69 -51.47
N ARG A 698 -31.92 -10.92 -50.83
CA ARG A 698 -31.76 -9.47 -50.70
C ARG A 698 -30.55 -9.08 -49.89
N LYS A 699 -30.29 -9.77 -48.76
CA LYS A 699 -29.10 -9.53 -47.93
C LYS A 699 -27.80 -9.92 -48.63
N ALA A 700 -27.81 -10.97 -49.44
CA ALA A 700 -26.65 -11.36 -50.25
C ALA A 700 -26.31 -10.32 -51.31
N LEU A 701 -27.33 -9.75 -51.97
CA LEU A 701 -27.18 -8.67 -52.95
C LEU A 701 -26.71 -7.34 -52.34
N GLU A 702 -27.07 -7.05 -51.07
CA GLU A 702 -26.57 -5.89 -50.35
C GLU A 702 -25.11 -6.08 -49.85
N ALA A 703 -24.71 -7.31 -49.52
CA ALA A 703 -23.35 -7.65 -49.18
C ALA A 703 -22.40 -7.54 -50.37
N ASP A 704 -22.83 -7.96 -51.52
CA ASP A 704 -22.07 -7.87 -52.78
C ASP A 704 -21.90 -6.41 -53.25
N ARG A 705 -22.87 -5.55 -52.98
CA ARG A 705 -22.79 -4.10 -53.22
C ARG A 705 -21.83 -3.37 -52.25
N LYS A 706 -21.61 -3.90 -51.04
CA LYS A 706 -20.61 -3.40 -50.06
C LYS A 706 -19.21 -3.88 -50.39
N SER A 707 -19.06 -5.08 -50.93
CA SER A 707 -17.76 -5.63 -51.32
C SER A 707 -17.20 -4.89 -52.54
N THR A 708 -18.03 -4.48 -53.47
CA THR A 708 -17.63 -3.73 -54.68
C THR A 708 -17.26 -2.26 -54.39
N ARG A 709 -17.67 -1.71 -53.21
CA ARG A 709 -17.30 -0.37 -52.78
C ARG A 709 -15.99 -0.35 -51.95
N LEU A 710 -15.52 -1.47 -51.44
CA LEU A 710 -14.28 -1.58 -50.66
C LEU A 710 -13.04 -1.95 -51.52
N ASN A 711 -13.24 -2.39 -52.78
CA ASN A 711 -12.13 -2.73 -53.68
C ASN A 711 -11.75 -1.63 -54.68
N SER A 712 -12.33 -0.42 -54.54
CA SER A 712 -11.97 0.71 -55.42
C SER A 712 -11.19 1.85 -54.74
N SER A 713 -10.58 1.59 -53.54
CA SER A 713 -9.81 2.61 -52.85
C SER A 713 -8.43 2.15 -52.37
N HIS A 714 -7.79 1.25 -53.09
CA HIS A 714 -6.36 0.99 -52.88
C HIS A 714 -5.65 0.65 -54.21
N THR A 715 -5.55 1.63 -55.07
CA THR A 715 -4.44 1.78 -56.02
C THR A 715 -4.30 3.27 -56.30
N ASP A 716 -3.33 3.85 -55.62
CA ASP A 716 -2.40 4.87 -56.09
C ASP A 716 -1.74 5.53 -54.87
N ILE A 717 -0.52 5.20 -54.71
CA ILE A 717 0.66 6.09 -54.61
C ILE A 717 1.84 5.23 -54.18
N SER A 718 2.77 5.15 -55.10
CA SER A 718 4.14 4.67 -55.05
C SER A 718 4.92 5.17 -53.85
#